data_f3304456959f3b60aa443a70bea9a25b
#
_entry.id   f3304456959f3b60aa443a70bea9a25b
#
_cell.length_a   1.000
_cell.length_b   1.000
_cell.length_c   1.000
_cell.angle_alpha   90.00
_cell.angle_beta   90.00
_cell.angle_gamma   90.00
#
_symmetry.space_group_name_H-M   'P 1'
#
loop_
_entity.id
_entity.type
_entity.pdbx_description
1 polymer ?
#
loop_
_entity_poly.entity_id
_entity_poly.type
_entity_poly.pdbx_seq_one_letter_code
_entity_poly.pdbx_strand_id
1 'polypeptide(L)'
;MATEVLDRQIAPGGHINPSAPLGSDMEKDTTIFNTPVQNGSDPAESFHGDEKAQHTIEVGGEGEEEEDSFIRDPFRPFDDLPPEKQWVVTIRAVFVGLCCGCLVNASNLYLGLKTGWTFGANLFGAIAGFAVIKFFSTTFAENFPILGGSFGPKENNIVQTAAAASGGLSNVFVSAFPALYQLGLLKTPKEDFWRIVSLTAVGGYFGFFFATPLRKFFIIYVARELRLIFPSASATAMTIRSMHDAVRGEQVGKLKMKALSIAFGFAFTLRVVSQYCLGILWEWHFFLWFYIWGHYKNLAIHVENWGWFVQFTPAFIGAGMLTGLNVSVSFFGGSVLAWGIIGPALVHNEMAFGKLSAPGDPKWGELVTFYSFTGKSSTKEAPSPRYWLLWPGVLAMIAISFTELLLQWKIIWIGFQAVGRGVGKGLADMAKLAGKDLAWLRGKTAQPQTDLVEDPASEDEQVKMWMWLPGLIGSIISICVVLGVQYDMPVGMSLLSVFLAFFFSFLAVQCSGVTDITPLTAASKASQIILGGATKGEHWQTDHAQRLNLLGGALANMGANQATDLTQDFRTGFLLRTPPLQQWLVQGLGTFVAIFLAPAIFNLFMTAYPCVILMEDKCAFSAPSVSAWRIVAIAATDPTLPIPTSAGIFAIIFAAFGSFMCILRHYVWVGKLEWVRTYHPNMMCVALAFVLPQTYYGTAMVIGSAAAYIWEKKNAKHYEVFCYAVAAGLIAGEGIGGVLNAILQIAGVSGDYYGSGVACPGGAC
;
A
#
# COMPACT_ATOMS: atom_id res chain seq x y z
N MET A 1 1.87 -2.83 9.34
CA MET A 1 0.87 -3.74 8.76
C MET A 1 1.46 -5.10 8.42
N ALA A 2 2.55 -5.20 7.69
CA ALA A 2 3.17 -6.49 7.37
C ALA A 2 4.09 -7.04 8.48
N THR A 3 4.59 -6.22 9.38
CA THR A 3 5.36 -6.69 10.55
C THR A 3 4.56 -7.61 11.48
N GLU A 4 3.26 -7.38 11.64
CA GLU A 4 2.40 -8.31 12.41
C GLU A 4 2.18 -9.64 11.69
N VAL A 5 2.20 -9.62 10.37
CA VAL A 5 2.04 -10.82 9.55
C VAL A 5 3.32 -11.65 9.52
N LEU A 6 4.48 -10.98 9.50
CA LEU A 6 5.78 -11.65 9.49
C LEU A 6 6.13 -12.23 10.86
N ASP A 7 5.85 -11.50 11.97
CA ASP A 7 5.99 -12.03 13.33
C ASP A 7 5.13 -13.29 13.55
N ARG A 8 3.99 -13.39 12.82
CA ARG A 8 3.13 -14.58 12.87
C ARG A 8 3.56 -15.71 11.93
N GLN A 9 4.28 -15.39 10.85
CA GLN A 9 4.78 -16.40 9.90
C GLN A 9 6.16 -16.97 10.27
N ILE A 10 6.99 -16.21 10.98
CA ILE A 10 8.38 -16.59 11.32
C ILE A 10 8.48 -17.26 12.69
N ALA A 11 7.52 -17.05 13.59
CA ALA A 11 7.60 -17.65 14.92
C ALA A 11 6.23 -17.96 15.54
N PRO A 12 5.84 -19.22 15.64
CA PRO A 12 4.96 -19.60 16.74
C PRO A 12 5.80 -19.57 18.02
N GLY A 13 5.94 -18.37 18.63
CA GLY A 13 6.55 -18.17 19.94
C GLY A 13 7.87 -17.40 20.07
N GLY A 14 8.40 -16.80 19.00
CA GLY A 14 9.64 -16.03 19.07
C GLY A 14 9.45 -14.54 18.75
N HIS A 15 9.51 -13.68 19.73
CA HIS A 15 9.43 -12.22 19.58
C HIS A 15 10.75 -11.64 19.09
N ILE A 16 10.80 -11.13 17.85
CA ILE A 16 11.84 -10.20 17.41
C ILE A 16 11.39 -8.80 17.84
N ASN A 17 12.01 -8.24 18.86
CA ASN A 17 11.71 -6.91 19.37
C ASN A 17 12.45 -5.83 18.55
N PRO A 18 11.80 -5.06 17.66
CA PRO A 18 12.47 -4.03 16.86
C PRO A 18 12.82 -2.76 17.66
N SER A 19 12.48 -2.70 18.94
CA SER A 19 12.65 -1.52 19.80
C SER A 19 13.60 -1.73 20.99
N ALA A 20 14.49 -2.72 20.96
CA ALA A 20 15.54 -2.80 21.95
C ALA A 20 16.50 -1.60 21.81
N PRO A 21 16.81 -0.86 22.89
CA PRO A 21 17.71 0.26 22.79
C PRO A 21 19.10 -0.22 22.38
N LEU A 22 19.69 0.44 21.39
CA LEU A 22 21.09 0.30 21.01
C LEU A 22 21.96 0.82 22.17
N GLY A 23 22.18 -0.01 23.17
CA GLY A 23 23.06 0.24 24.29
C GLY A 23 24.07 -0.90 24.41
N SER A 24 25.30 -0.55 24.56
CA SER A 24 26.58 -1.19 24.77
C SER A 24 26.74 -2.60 25.38
N ASP A 25 25.77 -3.51 25.31
CA ASP A 25 25.85 -4.85 25.90
C ASP A 25 25.63 -5.98 24.89
N MET A 26 26.30 -5.89 23.74
CA MET A 26 26.17 -6.86 22.64
C MET A 26 27.07 -8.09 22.78
N GLU A 27 27.70 -8.32 23.94
CA GLU A 27 28.67 -9.43 24.10
C GLU A 27 28.22 -10.57 25.04
N LYS A 28 26.97 -10.55 25.57
CA LYS A 28 26.52 -11.56 26.55
C LYS A 28 25.21 -12.26 26.35
N ASP A 29 24.52 -12.11 25.23
CA ASP A 29 23.18 -12.74 25.01
C ASP A 29 23.18 -13.91 24.01
N THR A 30 24.25 -14.73 24.00
CA THR A 30 24.28 -16.02 23.29
C THR A 30 23.76 -17.20 24.12
N THR A 31 23.13 -16.98 25.27
CA THR A 31 22.77 -18.04 26.22
C THR A 31 21.27 -18.13 26.59
N ILE A 32 20.36 -17.61 25.81
CA ILE A 32 18.90 -17.72 26.11
C ILE A 32 18.17 -18.62 25.09
N PHE A 33 18.73 -19.78 24.76
CA PHE A 33 18.00 -20.82 24.04
C PHE A 33 18.30 -22.24 24.54
N ASN A 34 18.32 -22.42 25.88
CA ASN A 34 18.31 -23.78 26.44
C ASN A 34 17.46 -23.80 27.71
N THR A 35 16.21 -24.12 27.59
CA THR A 35 15.40 -24.70 28.69
C THR A 35 14.74 -25.97 28.20
N PRO A 36 14.94 -27.11 28.90
CA PRO A 36 14.42 -28.41 28.45
C PRO A 36 12.93 -28.56 28.78
N VAL A 37 12.20 -29.10 27.81
CA VAL A 37 10.83 -29.56 27.99
C VAL A 37 10.84 -30.79 28.89
N GLN A 38 10.18 -30.72 30.04
CA GLN A 38 9.92 -31.89 30.90
C GLN A 38 8.82 -32.77 30.30
N ASN A 39 9.16 -34.04 30.12
CA ASN A 39 8.24 -35.13 29.85
C ASN A 39 7.34 -35.41 31.04
N GLY A 40 6.04 -35.48 30.81
CA GLY A 40 5.04 -36.00 31.74
C GLY A 40 4.34 -37.22 31.11
N SER A 41 4.47 -38.34 31.78
CA SER A 41 4.06 -39.71 31.47
C SER A 41 2.57 -39.96 31.42
N ASP A 42 2.21 -40.92 30.55
CA ASP A 42 1.06 -41.80 30.32
C ASP A 42 0.08 -42.10 31.49
N PRO A 43 -1.13 -42.65 31.26
CA PRO A 43 -1.28 -43.98 30.68
C PRO A 43 -2.49 -44.26 29.75
N ALA A 44 -2.37 -45.44 29.11
CA ALA A 44 -3.21 -46.07 28.15
C ALA A 44 -4.65 -46.37 28.55
N GLU A 45 -5.56 -46.37 27.57
CA GLU A 45 -6.65 -47.39 27.47
C GLU A 45 -6.99 -47.71 26.00
N SER A 46 -7.14 -48.98 25.78
CA SER A 46 -7.39 -49.68 24.53
C SER A 46 -8.84 -49.56 24.06
N PHE A 47 -9.08 -49.44 22.76
CA PHE A 47 -10.24 -50.03 22.08
C PHE A 47 -9.92 -50.42 20.63
N HIS A 48 -10.30 -51.63 20.29
CA HIS A 48 -10.21 -52.28 18.99
C HIS A 48 -11.19 -51.72 17.96
N GLY A 49 -10.79 -51.72 16.69
CA GLY A 49 -11.70 -51.94 15.58
C GLY A 49 -11.46 -51.13 14.31
N ASP A 50 -11.03 -51.83 13.28
CA ASP A 50 -11.20 -51.64 11.85
C ASP A 50 -10.14 -50.91 11.03
N GLU A 51 -9.43 -51.74 10.30
CA GLU A 51 -8.50 -51.43 9.20
C GLU A 51 -9.18 -50.65 8.07
N LYS A 52 -8.71 -49.45 7.84
CA LYS A 52 -8.59 -48.87 6.50
C LYS A 52 -7.28 -48.08 6.41
N ALA A 53 -6.49 -48.46 5.44
CA ALA A 53 -5.12 -48.02 5.17
C ALA A 53 -4.89 -46.54 5.39
N GLN A 54 -4.27 -46.18 6.49
CA GLN A 54 -3.60 -44.89 6.68
C GLN A 54 -2.15 -45.04 6.18
N HIS A 55 -1.87 -44.45 5.01
CA HIS A 55 -0.50 -44.11 4.64
C HIS A 55 -0.04 -43.04 5.59
N THR A 56 0.61 -43.42 6.67
CA THR A 56 1.40 -42.55 7.53
C THR A 56 2.64 -42.20 6.73
N ILE A 57 2.69 -40.98 6.20
CA ILE A 57 3.92 -40.40 5.63
C ILE A 57 4.76 -39.94 6.84
N GLU A 58 5.81 -40.70 7.14
CA GLU A 58 6.88 -40.24 8.02
C GLU A 58 7.48 -38.98 7.41
N VAL A 59 7.39 -37.89 8.16
CA VAL A 59 8.03 -36.62 7.83
C VAL A 59 9.52 -36.78 8.15
N GLY A 60 10.34 -36.99 7.14
CA GLY A 60 11.79 -36.96 7.29
C GLY A 60 12.26 -35.57 7.79
N GLY A 61 13.11 -35.56 8.83
CA GLY A 61 13.56 -34.36 9.54
C GLY A 61 14.49 -33.40 8.79
N GLU A 62 14.66 -33.54 7.47
CA GLU A 62 15.54 -32.65 6.70
C GLU A 62 14.91 -31.30 6.33
N GLY A 63 13.58 -31.20 6.25
CA GLY A 63 12.88 -29.93 5.94
C GLY A 63 12.72 -28.99 7.14
N GLU A 64 12.80 -29.50 8.37
CA GLU A 64 12.68 -28.68 9.57
C GLU A 64 14.00 -27.99 9.94
N GLU A 65 15.16 -28.59 9.61
CA GLU A 65 16.48 -27.99 9.87
C GLU A 65 16.80 -26.83 8.90
N GLU A 66 16.32 -26.85 7.67
CA GLU A 66 16.57 -25.79 6.67
C GLU A 66 15.68 -24.56 6.88
N GLU A 67 14.44 -24.74 7.30
CA GLU A 67 13.54 -23.63 7.69
C GLU A 67 14.11 -22.88 8.90
N ASP A 68 14.75 -23.61 9.85
CA ASP A 68 15.45 -23.09 11.02
C ASP A 68 16.69 -22.24 10.64
N SER A 69 17.33 -22.50 9.50
CA SER A 69 18.52 -21.72 9.07
C SER A 69 18.19 -20.29 8.61
N PHE A 70 17.05 -20.08 7.96
CA PHE A 70 16.57 -18.73 7.55
C PHE A 70 16.02 -17.94 8.76
N ILE A 71 15.38 -18.60 9.70
CA ILE A 71 14.92 -18.01 10.96
C ILE A 71 16.11 -17.50 11.77
N ARG A 72 17.25 -18.19 11.73
CA ARG A 72 18.48 -17.77 12.40
C ARG A 72 19.17 -16.57 11.76
N ASP A 73 19.16 -16.45 10.43
CA ASP A 73 19.77 -15.30 9.72
C ASP A 73 18.95 -14.86 8.49
N PRO A 74 18.03 -13.91 8.66
CA PRO A 74 17.19 -13.42 7.56
C PRO A 74 17.97 -12.66 6.47
N PHE A 75 19.27 -12.41 6.67
CA PHE A 75 20.14 -11.73 5.70
C PHE A 75 20.92 -12.69 4.81
N ARG A 76 20.66 -14.00 4.92
CA ARG A 76 21.27 -15.02 4.07
C ARG A 76 20.33 -15.40 2.91
N PRO A 77 20.83 -15.47 1.65
CA PRO A 77 20.04 -15.99 0.55
C PRO A 77 19.76 -17.48 0.72
N PHE A 78 18.68 -17.97 0.13
CA PHE A 78 18.33 -19.40 0.17
C PHE A 78 19.37 -20.26 -0.57
N ASP A 79 19.76 -21.37 0.03
CA ASP A 79 20.76 -22.29 -0.51
C ASP A 79 20.12 -23.54 -1.20
N ASP A 80 18.86 -23.83 -0.89
CA ASP A 80 18.09 -24.99 -1.32
C ASP A 80 17.34 -24.86 -2.66
N LEU A 81 17.61 -23.77 -3.39
CA LEU A 81 16.91 -23.50 -4.65
C LEU A 81 17.35 -24.46 -5.78
N PRO A 82 16.42 -24.94 -6.61
CA PRO A 82 16.76 -25.76 -7.75
C PRO A 82 17.65 -24.99 -8.76
N PRO A 83 18.57 -25.68 -9.45
CA PRO A 83 19.42 -25.05 -10.43
C PRO A 83 18.60 -24.57 -11.65
N GLU A 84 18.81 -23.32 -12.02
CA GLU A 84 18.16 -22.68 -13.18
C GLU A 84 19.18 -22.14 -14.18
N LYS A 85 18.69 -21.83 -15.39
CA LYS A 85 19.50 -21.17 -16.42
C LYS A 85 20.03 -19.82 -15.91
N GLN A 86 21.20 -19.43 -16.41
CA GLN A 86 21.79 -18.13 -16.06
C GLN A 86 20.91 -16.94 -16.51
N TRP A 87 20.21 -17.05 -17.64
CA TRP A 87 19.26 -16.07 -18.13
C TRP A 87 17.83 -16.55 -17.89
N VAL A 88 17.12 -15.87 -16.98
CA VAL A 88 15.77 -16.24 -16.51
C VAL A 88 14.68 -15.30 -17.02
N VAL A 89 15.02 -14.25 -17.77
CA VAL A 89 14.02 -13.38 -18.40
C VAL A 89 13.48 -14.08 -19.64
N THR A 90 12.26 -14.57 -19.54
CA THR A 90 11.54 -15.20 -20.64
C THR A 90 10.38 -14.31 -21.10
N ILE A 91 9.99 -14.43 -22.37
CA ILE A 91 8.86 -13.67 -22.92
C ILE A 91 7.57 -14.00 -22.16
N ARG A 92 7.36 -15.29 -21.82
CA ARG A 92 6.19 -15.73 -21.06
C ARG A 92 6.15 -15.11 -19.66
N ALA A 93 7.30 -15.05 -18.96
CA ALA A 93 7.38 -14.48 -17.62
C ALA A 93 7.06 -12.98 -17.63
N VAL A 94 7.66 -12.24 -18.56
CA VAL A 94 7.42 -10.80 -18.71
C VAL A 94 5.97 -10.53 -19.09
N PHE A 95 5.43 -11.23 -20.09
CA PHE A 95 4.06 -11.02 -20.56
C PHE A 95 3.02 -11.33 -19.46
N VAL A 96 3.15 -12.48 -18.80
CA VAL A 96 2.23 -12.86 -17.70
C VAL A 96 2.35 -11.87 -16.53
N GLY A 97 3.57 -11.47 -16.15
CA GLY A 97 3.81 -10.47 -15.13
C GLY A 97 3.17 -9.12 -15.46
N LEU A 98 3.37 -8.62 -16.68
CA LEU A 98 2.74 -7.38 -17.15
C LEU A 98 1.20 -7.47 -17.09
N CYS A 99 0.61 -8.59 -17.52
CA CYS A 99 -0.85 -8.78 -17.42
C CYS A 99 -1.32 -8.76 -15.96
N CYS A 100 -0.63 -9.46 -15.06
CA CYS A 100 -0.94 -9.42 -13.63
C CYS A 100 -0.84 -8.00 -13.05
N GLY A 101 0.20 -7.25 -13.41
CA GLY A 101 0.38 -5.88 -12.97
C GLY A 101 -0.68 -4.92 -13.54
N CYS A 102 -1.09 -5.10 -14.80
CA CYS A 102 -2.20 -4.34 -15.39
C CYS A 102 -3.51 -4.53 -14.60
N LEU A 103 -3.80 -5.76 -14.20
CA LEU A 103 -4.97 -6.07 -13.35
C LEU A 103 -4.88 -5.37 -11.99
N VAL A 104 -3.71 -5.42 -11.36
CA VAL A 104 -3.50 -4.77 -10.06
C VAL A 104 -3.55 -3.25 -10.17
N ASN A 105 -2.96 -2.64 -11.22
CA ASN A 105 -3.02 -1.19 -11.45
C ASN A 105 -4.47 -0.71 -11.58
N ALA A 106 -5.27 -1.41 -12.38
CA ALA A 106 -6.68 -1.12 -12.56
C ALA A 106 -7.49 -1.27 -11.25
N SER A 107 -7.24 -2.36 -10.51
CA SER A 107 -7.83 -2.60 -9.20
C SER A 107 -7.44 -1.52 -8.18
N ASN A 108 -6.17 -1.12 -8.15
CA ASN A 108 -5.68 -0.06 -7.26
C ASN A 108 -6.31 1.30 -7.56
N LEU A 109 -6.57 1.62 -8.82
CA LEU A 109 -7.25 2.87 -9.17
C LEU A 109 -8.70 2.87 -8.64
N TYR A 110 -9.42 1.77 -8.85
CA TYR A 110 -10.77 1.61 -8.35
C TYR A 110 -10.85 1.70 -6.82
N LEU A 111 -10.06 0.89 -6.13
CA LEU A 111 -10.06 0.84 -4.66
C LEU A 111 -9.50 2.11 -4.06
N GLY A 112 -8.45 2.69 -4.65
CA GLY A 112 -7.85 3.92 -4.18
C GLY A 112 -8.77 5.14 -4.31
N LEU A 113 -9.58 5.23 -5.37
CA LEU A 113 -10.62 6.26 -5.47
C LEU A 113 -11.74 6.06 -4.44
N LYS A 114 -12.02 4.82 -4.03
CA LYS A 114 -12.99 4.56 -2.95
C LYS A 114 -12.42 4.92 -1.57
N THR A 115 -11.17 4.59 -1.29
CA THR A 115 -10.65 4.50 0.09
C THR A 115 -9.35 5.25 0.33
N GLY A 116 -8.64 5.60 -0.72
CA GLY A 116 -7.28 6.13 -0.65
C GLY A 116 -6.19 5.07 -0.45
N TRP A 117 -6.54 3.77 -0.41
CA TRP A 117 -5.60 2.67 -0.26
C TRP A 117 -5.29 2.00 -1.60
N THR A 118 -4.03 1.58 -1.74
CA THR A 118 -3.56 0.76 -2.86
C THR A 118 -2.81 -0.45 -2.30
N PHE A 119 -2.78 -1.54 -3.07
CA PHE A 119 -2.15 -2.79 -2.67
C PHE A 119 -0.97 -3.11 -3.59
N GLY A 120 0.09 -3.70 -3.03
CA GLY A 120 1.24 -4.16 -3.80
C GLY A 120 0.89 -5.35 -4.72
N ALA A 121 1.48 -5.36 -5.90
CA ALA A 121 1.28 -6.44 -6.88
C ALA A 121 2.17 -7.67 -6.65
N ASN A 122 3.14 -7.59 -5.74
CA ASN A 122 4.22 -8.56 -5.57
C ASN A 122 3.69 -9.98 -5.33
N LEU A 123 2.92 -10.18 -4.28
CA LEU A 123 2.43 -11.50 -3.90
C LEU A 123 1.36 -12.02 -4.89
N PHE A 124 0.48 -11.13 -5.38
CA PHE A 124 -0.48 -11.49 -6.41
C PHE A 124 0.23 -11.96 -7.69
N GLY A 125 1.23 -11.19 -8.15
CA GLY A 125 2.05 -11.52 -9.32
C GLY A 125 2.77 -12.86 -9.14
N ALA A 126 3.35 -13.13 -7.96
CA ALA A 126 4.04 -14.38 -7.67
C ALA A 126 3.08 -15.59 -7.73
N ILE A 127 1.90 -15.51 -7.11
CA ILE A 127 0.95 -16.64 -7.05
C ILE A 127 0.22 -16.85 -8.38
N ALA A 128 -0.35 -15.77 -8.96
CA ALA A 128 -1.07 -15.86 -10.23
C ALA A 128 -0.12 -16.21 -11.38
N GLY A 129 1.07 -15.59 -11.37
CA GLY A 129 2.12 -15.87 -12.34
C GLY A 129 2.61 -17.32 -12.28
N PHE A 130 2.88 -17.83 -11.08
CA PHE A 130 3.20 -19.25 -10.88
C PHE A 130 2.16 -20.14 -11.52
N ALA A 131 0.90 -19.89 -11.26
CA ALA A 131 -0.21 -20.66 -11.76
C ALA A 131 -0.24 -20.74 -13.29
N VAL A 132 -0.18 -19.58 -13.94
CA VAL A 132 -0.26 -19.48 -15.42
C VAL A 132 0.96 -20.11 -16.08
N ILE A 133 2.16 -19.81 -15.58
CA ILE A 133 3.38 -20.35 -16.21
C ILE A 133 3.54 -21.84 -15.92
N LYS A 134 3.19 -22.29 -14.73
CA LYS A 134 3.20 -23.72 -14.42
C LYS A 134 2.23 -24.50 -15.32
N PHE A 135 1.04 -23.94 -15.57
CA PHE A 135 0.10 -24.50 -16.54
C PHE A 135 0.74 -24.58 -17.94
N PHE A 136 1.40 -23.54 -18.41
CA PHE A 136 2.09 -23.56 -19.70
C PHE A 136 3.21 -24.60 -19.72
N SER A 137 4.07 -24.64 -18.70
CA SER A 137 5.20 -25.56 -18.64
C SER A 137 4.79 -27.03 -18.52
N THR A 138 3.58 -27.32 -18.02
CA THR A 138 3.05 -28.70 -17.93
C THR A 138 2.23 -29.12 -19.15
N THR A 139 1.63 -28.15 -19.86
CA THR A 139 0.76 -28.40 -21.01
C THR A 139 1.55 -28.49 -22.31
N PHE A 140 2.58 -27.66 -22.47
CA PHE A 140 3.37 -27.57 -23.67
C PHE A 140 4.67 -28.38 -23.54
N ALA A 141 5.10 -29.01 -24.64
CA ALA A 141 6.37 -29.75 -24.66
C ALA A 141 7.55 -28.82 -24.34
N GLU A 142 8.62 -29.35 -23.74
CA GLU A 142 9.78 -28.55 -23.31
C GLU A 142 10.39 -27.71 -24.44
N ASN A 143 10.36 -28.22 -25.67
CA ASN A 143 10.89 -27.52 -26.86
C ASN A 143 9.86 -26.59 -27.54
N PHE A 144 8.65 -26.44 -26.97
CA PHE A 144 7.66 -25.55 -27.58
C PHE A 144 8.11 -24.09 -27.44
N PRO A 145 8.16 -23.32 -28.55
CA PRO A 145 8.67 -21.96 -28.53
C PRO A 145 7.82 -21.07 -27.62
N ILE A 146 8.48 -20.26 -26.80
CA ILE A 146 7.92 -19.26 -25.86
C ILE A 146 7.19 -19.87 -24.66
N LEU A 147 6.29 -20.85 -24.83
CA LEU A 147 5.44 -21.37 -23.75
C LEU A 147 6.02 -22.60 -23.06
N GLY A 148 6.83 -23.39 -23.72
CA GLY A 148 7.46 -24.60 -23.17
C GLY A 148 8.70 -24.30 -22.31
N GLY A 149 9.24 -25.36 -21.69
CA GLY A 149 10.46 -25.33 -20.89
C GLY A 149 10.22 -25.36 -19.38
N SER A 150 11.29 -25.70 -18.64
CA SER A 150 11.27 -25.74 -17.18
C SER A 150 10.93 -24.38 -16.58
N PHE A 151 10.26 -24.38 -15.43
CA PHE A 151 9.87 -23.18 -14.71
C PHE A 151 10.37 -23.25 -13.26
N GLY A 152 11.12 -22.24 -12.84
CA GLY A 152 11.76 -22.20 -11.52
C GLY A 152 11.52 -20.92 -10.74
N PRO A 153 12.04 -20.83 -9.49
CA PRO A 153 11.80 -19.73 -8.58
C PRO A 153 12.35 -18.38 -9.11
N LYS A 154 13.47 -18.35 -9.82
CA LYS A 154 14.03 -17.12 -10.39
C LYS A 154 13.15 -16.58 -11.53
N GLU A 155 12.66 -17.46 -12.42
CA GLU A 155 11.71 -17.06 -13.46
C GLU A 155 10.40 -16.53 -12.85
N ASN A 156 9.91 -17.15 -11.77
CA ASN A 156 8.73 -16.65 -11.06
C ASN A 156 8.98 -15.27 -10.40
N ASN A 157 10.19 -15.03 -9.91
CA ASN A 157 10.56 -13.71 -9.41
C ASN A 157 10.58 -12.64 -10.52
N ILE A 158 10.95 -13.00 -11.75
CA ILE A 158 10.83 -12.11 -12.92
C ILE A 158 9.35 -11.76 -13.21
N VAL A 159 8.44 -12.73 -13.11
CA VAL A 159 6.99 -12.48 -13.21
C VAL A 159 6.51 -11.50 -12.16
N GLN A 160 6.91 -11.73 -10.90
CA GLN A 160 6.56 -10.87 -9.78
C GLN A 160 7.10 -9.45 -9.97
N THR A 161 8.38 -9.29 -10.40
CA THR A 161 8.99 -8.00 -10.69
C THR A 161 8.24 -7.25 -11.81
N ALA A 162 7.87 -7.94 -12.89
CA ALA A 162 7.09 -7.35 -13.98
C ALA A 162 5.71 -6.90 -13.50
N ALA A 163 5.07 -7.70 -12.62
CA ALA A 163 3.77 -7.37 -12.03
C ALA A 163 3.86 -6.17 -11.09
N ALA A 164 4.86 -6.13 -10.21
CA ALA A 164 5.10 -5.01 -9.30
C ALA A 164 5.32 -3.70 -10.06
N ALA A 165 6.18 -3.73 -11.07
CA ALA A 165 6.51 -2.56 -11.86
C ALA A 165 5.32 -2.00 -12.66
N SER A 166 4.56 -2.86 -13.33
CA SER A 166 3.41 -2.44 -14.13
C SER A 166 2.16 -2.16 -13.29
N GLY A 167 2.08 -2.73 -12.09
CA GLY A 167 1.03 -2.44 -11.10
C GLY A 167 1.24 -1.14 -10.32
N GLY A 168 2.46 -0.59 -10.33
CA GLY A 168 2.85 0.64 -9.65
C GLY A 168 2.31 1.92 -10.29
N LEU A 169 2.75 3.08 -9.77
CA LEU A 169 2.41 4.44 -10.25
C LEU A 169 0.92 4.82 -10.20
N SER A 170 0.02 3.94 -9.76
CA SER A 170 -1.42 4.23 -9.63
C SER A 170 -1.74 5.22 -8.51
N ASN A 171 -0.88 5.35 -7.51
CA ASN A 171 -1.13 6.10 -6.28
C ASN A 171 -1.36 7.61 -6.51
N VAL A 172 -0.64 8.24 -7.42
CA VAL A 172 -0.82 9.66 -7.76
C VAL A 172 -2.13 9.93 -8.49
N PHE A 173 -2.69 8.90 -9.17
CA PHE A 173 -3.97 8.98 -9.87
C PHE A 173 -5.18 8.83 -8.95
N VAL A 174 -4.97 8.41 -7.72
CA VAL A 174 -6.01 8.38 -6.67
C VAL A 174 -5.83 9.52 -5.66
N SER A 175 -4.91 10.45 -5.93
CA SER A 175 -4.55 11.52 -4.99
C SER A 175 -4.27 12.86 -5.68
N ALA A 176 -3.07 13.09 -6.20
CA ALA A 176 -2.60 14.38 -6.70
C ALA A 176 -3.32 14.83 -7.99
N PHE A 177 -3.45 13.95 -8.99
CA PHE A 177 -4.05 14.35 -10.27
C PHE A 177 -5.52 14.72 -10.15
N PRO A 178 -6.41 13.93 -9.50
CA PRO A 178 -7.78 14.38 -9.29
C PRO A 178 -7.86 15.69 -8.48
N ALA A 179 -6.94 15.93 -7.54
CA ALA A 179 -6.91 17.19 -6.78
C ALA A 179 -6.58 18.41 -7.67
N LEU A 180 -5.69 18.26 -8.66
CA LEU A 180 -5.41 19.28 -9.67
C LEU A 180 -6.67 19.66 -10.48
N TYR A 181 -7.46 18.65 -10.88
CA TYR A 181 -8.74 18.88 -11.60
C TYR A 181 -9.79 19.51 -10.70
N GLN A 182 -9.91 19.06 -9.44
CA GLN A 182 -10.86 19.64 -8.48
C GLN A 182 -10.60 21.12 -8.17
N LEU A 183 -9.36 21.56 -8.27
CA LEU A 183 -8.96 22.96 -8.10
C LEU A 183 -9.03 23.76 -9.42
N GLY A 184 -9.40 23.14 -10.54
CA GLY A 184 -9.45 23.80 -11.85
C GLY A 184 -8.08 24.15 -12.43
N LEU A 185 -7.00 23.52 -11.94
CA LEU A 185 -5.62 23.79 -12.34
C LEU A 185 -5.22 23.07 -13.64
N LEU A 186 -6.01 22.08 -14.05
CA LEU A 186 -5.94 21.36 -15.32
C LEU A 186 -7.32 21.37 -15.98
N LYS A 187 -7.37 21.14 -17.30
CA LYS A 187 -8.62 21.22 -18.07
C LYS A 187 -9.48 19.96 -17.91
N THR A 188 -9.15 18.93 -18.67
CA THR A 188 -9.83 17.63 -18.59
C THR A 188 -8.81 16.48 -18.72
N PRO A 189 -9.05 15.30 -18.10
CA PRO A 189 -8.13 14.17 -18.24
C PRO A 189 -7.85 13.73 -19.67
N LYS A 190 -8.82 13.94 -20.56
CA LYS A 190 -8.70 13.62 -21.99
C LYS A 190 -7.77 14.60 -22.72
N GLU A 191 -7.95 15.91 -22.50
CA GLU A 191 -7.11 16.94 -23.12
C GLU A 191 -5.69 16.96 -22.57
N ASP A 192 -5.54 16.75 -21.25
CA ASP A 192 -4.26 16.76 -20.57
C ASP A 192 -3.54 15.39 -20.57
N PHE A 193 -4.06 14.39 -21.30
CA PHE A 193 -3.57 13.00 -21.26
C PHE A 193 -2.04 12.92 -21.42
N TRP A 194 -1.49 13.54 -22.46
CA TRP A 194 -0.05 13.50 -22.72
C TRP A 194 0.78 14.29 -21.71
N ARG A 195 0.21 15.34 -21.11
CA ARG A 195 0.83 16.08 -20.00
C ARG A 195 0.97 15.20 -18.76
N ILE A 196 -0.06 14.43 -18.46
CA ILE A 196 -0.04 13.48 -17.33
C ILE A 196 0.93 12.33 -17.62
N VAL A 197 0.92 11.76 -18.83
CA VAL A 197 1.85 10.71 -19.25
C VAL A 197 3.29 11.19 -19.13
N SER A 198 3.62 12.38 -19.61
CA SER A 198 4.99 12.91 -19.51
C SER A 198 5.45 13.11 -18.08
N LEU A 199 4.60 13.64 -17.19
CA LEU A 199 4.91 13.78 -15.77
C LEU A 199 5.09 12.42 -15.08
N THR A 200 4.21 11.45 -15.38
CA THR A 200 4.32 10.09 -14.84
C THR A 200 5.60 9.41 -15.33
N ALA A 201 6.00 9.65 -16.59
CA ALA A 201 7.22 9.10 -17.15
C ALA A 201 8.47 9.64 -16.41
N VAL A 202 8.57 10.95 -16.26
CA VAL A 202 9.75 11.54 -15.62
C VAL A 202 9.83 11.22 -14.13
N GLY A 203 8.69 11.19 -13.42
CA GLY A 203 8.64 10.82 -11.99
C GLY A 203 8.91 9.33 -11.76
N GLY A 204 8.34 8.44 -12.58
CA GLY A 204 8.54 7.01 -12.50
C GLY A 204 10.00 6.62 -12.80
N TYR A 205 10.57 7.11 -13.90
CA TYR A 205 11.98 6.83 -14.23
C TYR A 205 12.96 7.50 -13.28
N PHE A 206 12.66 8.67 -12.73
CA PHE A 206 13.48 9.25 -11.67
C PHE A 206 13.61 8.30 -10.48
N GLY A 207 12.50 7.79 -9.96
CA GLY A 207 12.51 6.82 -8.85
C GLY A 207 13.23 5.53 -9.20
N PHE A 208 13.04 5.01 -10.42
CA PHE A 208 13.68 3.81 -10.95
C PHE A 208 15.22 3.93 -11.00
N PHE A 209 15.74 4.99 -11.63
CA PHE A 209 17.19 5.17 -11.71
C PHE A 209 17.81 5.53 -10.36
N PHE A 210 17.12 6.31 -9.53
CA PHE A 210 17.56 6.65 -8.19
C PHE A 210 17.66 5.42 -7.27
N ALA A 211 16.70 4.50 -7.34
CA ALA A 211 16.67 3.32 -6.50
C ALA A 211 17.76 2.29 -6.86
N THR A 212 18.28 2.32 -8.08
CA THR A 212 19.26 1.33 -8.56
C THR A 212 20.49 1.21 -7.66
N PRO A 213 21.22 2.29 -7.30
CA PRO A 213 22.35 2.20 -6.38
C PRO A 213 21.96 1.85 -4.95
N LEU A 214 20.68 2.08 -4.56
CA LEU A 214 20.19 1.80 -3.22
C LEU A 214 20.16 0.30 -2.91
N ARG A 215 20.13 -0.58 -3.93
CA ARG A 215 20.28 -2.03 -3.75
C ARG A 215 21.54 -2.37 -2.95
N LYS A 216 22.71 -1.93 -3.42
CA LYS A 216 23.98 -2.20 -2.73
C LYS A 216 23.98 -1.57 -1.34
N PHE A 217 23.42 -0.36 -1.24
CA PHE A 217 23.40 0.36 0.01
C PHE A 217 22.50 -0.32 1.05
N PHE A 218 21.21 -0.54 0.79
CA PHE A 218 20.25 -1.04 1.77
C PHE A 218 20.22 -2.56 1.93
N ILE A 219 20.60 -3.34 0.90
CA ILE A 219 20.51 -4.81 0.96
C ILE A 219 21.85 -5.44 1.34
N ILE A 220 22.99 -4.78 0.99
CA ILE A 220 24.32 -5.35 1.24
C ILE A 220 25.06 -4.63 2.36
N TYR A 221 25.18 -3.28 2.28
CA TYR A 221 26.08 -2.55 3.17
C TYR A 221 25.51 -2.28 4.56
N VAL A 222 24.24 -1.86 4.65
CA VAL A 222 23.64 -1.45 5.92
C VAL A 222 22.49 -2.36 6.37
N ALA A 223 22.24 -3.44 5.65
CA ALA A 223 21.12 -4.33 5.93
C ALA A 223 21.10 -4.85 7.38
N ARG A 224 22.25 -5.37 7.86
CA ARG A 224 22.39 -5.88 9.23
C ARG A 224 22.41 -4.77 10.28
N GLU A 225 23.16 -3.68 10.01
CA GLU A 225 23.28 -2.52 10.90
C GLU A 225 21.90 -1.89 11.18
N LEU A 226 21.08 -1.75 10.15
CA LEU A 226 19.74 -1.13 10.22
C LEU A 226 18.60 -2.15 10.35
N ARG A 227 18.88 -3.45 10.37
CA ARG A 227 17.90 -4.55 10.40
C ARG A 227 16.83 -4.42 9.29
N LEU A 228 17.29 -4.21 8.06
CA LEU A 228 16.41 -4.00 6.91
C LEU A 228 15.95 -5.34 6.32
N ILE A 229 14.89 -5.89 6.86
CA ILE A 229 14.37 -7.21 6.47
C ILE A 229 13.48 -7.10 5.24
N PHE A 230 12.82 -5.95 5.00
CA PHE A 230 11.80 -5.78 3.96
C PHE A 230 10.72 -6.87 4.05
N PRO A 231 9.82 -6.82 5.03
CA PRO A 231 8.95 -7.93 5.38
C PRO A 231 8.12 -8.49 4.21
N SER A 232 7.43 -7.66 3.43
CA SER A 232 6.66 -8.10 2.27
C SER A 232 7.52 -8.76 1.19
N ALA A 233 8.71 -8.24 0.93
CA ALA A 233 9.65 -8.81 -0.04
C ALA A 233 10.16 -10.19 0.42
N SER A 234 10.50 -10.31 1.71
CA SER A 234 10.92 -11.58 2.31
C SER A 234 9.79 -12.62 2.31
N ALA A 235 8.55 -12.20 2.64
CA ALA A 235 7.38 -13.09 2.56
C ALA A 235 7.09 -13.55 1.13
N THR A 236 7.25 -12.67 0.14
CA THR A 236 7.11 -13.02 -1.27
C THR A 236 8.17 -14.04 -1.70
N ALA A 237 9.43 -13.84 -1.29
CA ALA A 237 10.51 -14.78 -1.57
C ALA A 237 10.25 -16.17 -0.98
N MET A 238 9.81 -16.22 0.30
CA MET A 238 9.42 -17.48 0.96
C MET A 238 8.24 -18.16 0.26
N THR A 239 7.26 -17.38 -0.17
CA THR A 239 6.09 -17.92 -0.91
C THR A 239 6.54 -18.53 -2.25
N ILE A 240 7.40 -17.85 -3.00
CA ILE A 240 7.96 -18.38 -4.25
C ILE A 240 8.75 -19.65 -3.98
N ARG A 241 9.67 -19.64 -2.98
CA ARG A 241 10.43 -20.82 -2.56
C ARG A 241 9.49 -22.00 -2.26
N SER A 242 8.48 -21.79 -1.41
CA SER A 242 7.55 -22.84 -1.01
C SER A 242 6.70 -23.42 -2.14
N MET A 243 6.42 -22.65 -3.20
CA MET A 243 5.67 -23.13 -4.37
C MET A 243 6.54 -23.93 -5.35
N HIS A 244 7.86 -23.78 -5.27
CA HIS A 244 8.83 -24.49 -6.12
C HIS A 244 9.54 -25.64 -5.40
N ASP A 245 9.18 -25.95 -4.16
CA ASP A 245 9.68 -27.11 -3.42
C ASP A 245 9.35 -28.41 -4.18
N ALA A 246 10.35 -29.28 -4.34
CA ALA A 246 10.28 -30.47 -5.19
C ALA A 246 9.23 -31.50 -4.73
N VAL A 247 8.95 -31.60 -3.42
CA VAL A 247 8.13 -32.66 -2.86
C VAL A 247 6.66 -32.25 -2.64
N ARG A 248 6.41 -31.03 -2.18
CA ARG A 248 5.07 -30.54 -1.79
C ARG A 248 4.64 -29.27 -2.52
N GLY A 249 5.56 -28.52 -3.09
CA GLY A 249 5.33 -27.18 -3.63
C GLY A 249 4.30 -27.14 -4.75
N GLU A 250 4.30 -28.12 -5.66
CA GLU A 250 3.35 -28.16 -6.77
C GLU A 250 1.90 -28.36 -6.29
N GLN A 251 1.67 -29.21 -5.27
CA GLN A 251 0.33 -29.41 -4.72
C GLN A 251 -0.15 -28.17 -3.96
N VAL A 252 0.70 -27.57 -3.14
CA VAL A 252 0.40 -26.32 -2.41
C VAL A 252 0.15 -25.18 -3.38
N GLY A 253 0.96 -25.03 -4.42
CA GLY A 253 0.77 -24.02 -5.48
C GLY A 253 -0.57 -24.19 -6.20
N LYS A 254 -0.95 -25.42 -6.59
CA LYS A 254 -2.26 -25.70 -7.21
C LYS A 254 -3.42 -25.36 -6.28
N LEU A 255 -3.30 -25.66 -4.99
CA LEU A 255 -4.33 -25.33 -4.00
C LEU A 255 -4.46 -23.83 -3.76
N LYS A 256 -3.35 -23.11 -3.61
CA LYS A 256 -3.33 -21.63 -3.51
C LYS A 256 -3.97 -20.98 -4.74
N MET A 257 -3.61 -21.46 -5.95
CA MET A 257 -4.21 -20.98 -7.19
C MET A 257 -5.72 -21.23 -7.25
N LYS A 258 -6.17 -22.45 -6.92
CA LYS A 258 -7.59 -22.78 -6.90
C LYS A 258 -8.37 -21.86 -5.96
N ALA A 259 -7.83 -21.62 -4.75
CA ALA A 259 -8.43 -20.72 -3.78
C ALA A 259 -8.48 -19.27 -4.29
N LEU A 260 -7.39 -18.77 -4.87
CA LEU A 260 -7.34 -17.43 -5.48
C LEU A 260 -8.35 -17.29 -6.62
N SER A 261 -8.42 -18.28 -7.53
CA SER A 261 -9.33 -18.24 -8.68
C SER A 261 -10.79 -18.28 -8.27
N ILE A 262 -11.15 -19.08 -7.26
CA ILE A 262 -12.52 -19.15 -6.73
C ILE A 262 -12.88 -17.81 -6.06
N ALA A 263 -12.01 -17.28 -5.20
CA ALA A 263 -12.23 -15.99 -4.53
C ALA A 263 -12.33 -14.83 -5.53
N PHE A 264 -11.45 -14.81 -6.53
CA PHE A 264 -11.49 -13.83 -7.61
C PHE A 264 -12.80 -13.92 -8.40
N GLY A 265 -13.18 -15.11 -8.88
CA GLY A 265 -14.41 -15.31 -9.66
C GLY A 265 -15.67 -14.92 -8.87
N PHE A 266 -15.72 -15.27 -7.58
CA PHE A 266 -16.81 -14.88 -6.69
C PHE A 266 -16.89 -13.35 -6.55
N ALA A 267 -15.79 -12.69 -6.19
CA ALA A 267 -15.75 -11.24 -5.97
C ALA A 267 -16.03 -10.46 -7.26
N PHE A 268 -15.45 -10.90 -8.37
CA PHE A 268 -15.71 -10.31 -9.70
C PHE A 268 -17.19 -10.40 -10.09
N THR A 269 -17.77 -11.59 -10.02
CA THR A 269 -19.18 -11.81 -10.37
C THR A 269 -20.10 -11.03 -9.46
N LEU A 270 -19.86 -11.09 -8.15
CA LEU A 270 -20.64 -10.33 -7.17
C LEU A 270 -20.58 -8.83 -7.49
N ARG A 271 -19.42 -8.27 -7.78
CA ARG A 271 -19.27 -6.82 -8.06
C ARG A 271 -19.96 -6.42 -9.36
N VAL A 272 -19.87 -7.23 -10.41
CA VAL A 272 -20.50 -6.93 -11.70
C VAL A 272 -22.02 -7.06 -11.63
N VAL A 273 -22.53 -8.11 -11.00
CA VAL A 273 -23.98 -8.35 -10.92
C VAL A 273 -24.65 -7.41 -9.92
N SER A 274 -24.01 -7.11 -8.81
CA SER A 274 -24.59 -6.30 -7.72
C SER A 274 -24.95 -4.88 -8.15
N GLN A 275 -24.31 -4.30 -9.18
CA GLN A 275 -24.66 -2.95 -9.67
C GLN A 275 -26.10 -2.84 -10.16
N TYR A 276 -26.71 -3.94 -10.60
CA TYR A 276 -28.10 -3.95 -11.07
C TYR A 276 -29.14 -4.09 -9.95
N CYS A 277 -28.69 -4.48 -8.72
CA CYS A 277 -29.58 -4.61 -7.58
C CYS A 277 -28.79 -4.35 -6.28
N LEU A 278 -28.36 -3.11 -6.07
CA LEU A 278 -27.47 -2.72 -4.98
C LEU A 278 -28.06 -3.03 -3.60
N GLY A 279 -29.29 -2.64 -3.34
CA GLY A 279 -29.91 -2.77 -2.02
C GLY A 279 -30.16 -4.21 -1.56
N ILE A 280 -30.03 -5.22 -2.44
CA ILE A 280 -30.17 -6.64 -2.07
C ILE A 280 -28.84 -7.37 -2.11
N LEU A 281 -28.04 -7.16 -3.15
CA LEU A 281 -26.82 -7.95 -3.38
C LEU A 281 -25.57 -7.31 -2.80
N TRP A 282 -25.60 -6.00 -2.53
CA TRP A 282 -24.41 -5.25 -2.14
C TRP A 282 -24.54 -4.51 -0.80
N GLU A 283 -25.68 -3.80 -0.58
CA GLU A 283 -25.91 -2.94 0.57
C GLU A 283 -27.16 -3.36 1.35
N TRP A 284 -26.98 -3.76 2.58
CA TRP A 284 -28.10 -4.11 3.43
C TRP A 284 -28.38 -2.98 4.41
N HIS A 285 -29.40 -2.21 4.10
CA HIS A 285 -29.87 -1.07 4.88
C HIS A 285 -30.86 -1.52 5.96
N PHE A 286 -30.36 -2.17 7.02
CA PHE A 286 -31.20 -2.71 8.10
C PHE A 286 -32.07 -1.65 8.77
N PHE A 287 -31.51 -0.45 9.04
CA PHE A 287 -32.25 0.65 9.66
C PHE A 287 -33.32 1.20 8.74
N LEU A 288 -33.08 1.21 7.43
CA LEU A 288 -34.09 1.54 6.44
C LEU A 288 -35.24 0.54 6.46
N TRP A 289 -34.97 -0.76 6.58
CA TRP A 289 -36.04 -1.77 6.67
C TRP A 289 -36.90 -1.54 7.91
N PHE A 290 -36.31 -1.27 9.07
CA PHE A 290 -37.05 -0.90 10.26
C PHE A 290 -37.85 0.40 10.10
N TYR A 291 -37.32 1.39 9.36
CA TYR A 291 -38.02 2.62 9.03
C TYR A 291 -39.27 2.36 8.18
N ILE A 292 -39.14 1.54 7.13
CA ILE A 292 -40.25 1.14 6.25
C ILE A 292 -41.30 0.34 7.03
N TRP A 293 -40.88 -0.64 7.84
CA TRP A 293 -41.81 -1.45 8.67
C TRP A 293 -42.52 -0.60 9.74
N GLY A 294 -41.90 0.45 10.20
CA GLY A 294 -42.49 1.43 11.09
C GLY A 294 -43.35 2.51 10.40
N HIS A 295 -43.79 2.24 9.16
CA HIS A 295 -44.64 3.16 8.37
C HIS A 295 -44.02 4.54 8.17
N TYR A 296 -42.69 4.63 8.03
CA TYR A 296 -41.92 5.86 7.79
C TYR A 296 -42.05 6.91 8.92
N LYS A 297 -42.21 6.46 10.17
CA LYS A 297 -42.46 7.36 11.34
C LYS A 297 -41.60 7.07 12.56
N ASN A 298 -40.50 6.32 12.43
CA ASN A 298 -39.63 5.98 13.55
C ASN A 298 -38.22 6.58 13.40
N LEU A 299 -37.48 6.57 14.52
CA LEU A 299 -36.13 7.15 14.60
C LEU A 299 -35.04 6.38 13.84
N ALA A 300 -35.34 5.25 13.19
CA ALA A 300 -34.34 4.45 12.48
C ALA A 300 -33.72 5.21 11.30
N ILE A 301 -34.46 6.14 10.68
CA ILE A 301 -33.95 6.99 9.62
C ILE A 301 -32.76 7.84 10.05
N HIS A 302 -32.71 8.28 11.33
CA HIS A 302 -31.59 9.08 11.83
C HIS A 302 -30.28 8.30 11.87
N VAL A 303 -30.34 6.97 12.10
CA VAL A 303 -29.15 6.11 12.05
C VAL A 303 -28.74 5.89 10.59
N GLU A 304 -29.72 5.66 9.71
CA GLU A 304 -29.50 5.52 8.26
C GLU A 304 -28.83 6.76 7.66
N ASN A 305 -29.23 7.97 8.08
CA ASN A 305 -28.68 9.25 7.66
C ASN A 305 -27.16 9.36 7.89
N TRP A 306 -26.61 8.60 8.84
CA TRP A 306 -25.17 8.53 9.13
C TRP A 306 -24.45 7.37 8.43
N GLY A 307 -25.14 6.64 7.52
CA GLY A 307 -24.54 5.58 6.71
C GLY A 307 -24.21 4.31 7.47
N TRP A 308 -24.96 4.00 8.52
CA TRP A 308 -24.81 2.77 9.28
C TRP A 308 -25.59 1.64 8.62
N PHE A 309 -24.96 0.99 7.63
CA PHE A 309 -25.46 -0.21 6.97
C PHE A 309 -24.32 -1.18 6.68
N VAL A 310 -24.61 -2.38 6.23
CA VAL A 310 -23.60 -3.38 5.91
C VAL A 310 -23.44 -3.48 4.40
N GLN A 311 -22.22 -3.30 3.92
CA GLN A 311 -21.88 -3.50 2.53
C GLN A 311 -21.03 -4.77 2.34
N PHE A 312 -21.44 -5.64 1.42
CA PHE A 312 -20.71 -6.86 1.10
C PHE A 312 -19.60 -6.57 0.08
N THR A 313 -18.57 -5.89 0.53
CA THR A 313 -17.39 -5.61 -0.29
C THR A 313 -16.28 -6.66 -0.06
N PRO A 314 -16.06 -7.57 -1.03
CA PRO A 314 -15.01 -8.57 -0.92
C PRO A 314 -13.62 -7.98 -0.73
N ALA A 315 -13.34 -6.83 -1.36
CA ALA A 315 -12.05 -6.15 -1.24
C ALA A 315 -11.73 -5.73 0.19
N PHE A 316 -12.71 -5.18 0.94
CA PHE A 316 -12.49 -4.79 2.33
C PHE A 316 -12.49 -5.98 3.28
N ILE A 317 -13.27 -7.01 3.00
CA ILE A 317 -13.19 -8.28 3.73
C ILE A 317 -11.78 -8.86 3.54
N GLY A 318 -11.27 -8.95 2.31
CA GLY A 318 -9.92 -9.40 2.00
C GLY A 318 -8.83 -8.52 2.64
N ALA A 319 -8.99 -7.19 2.58
CA ALA A 319 -8.08 -6.25 3.25
C ALA A 319 -8.04 -6.48 4.77
N GLY A 320 -9.21 -6.69 5.40
CA GLY A 320 -9.30 -7.03 6.82
C GLY A 320 -8.59 -8.34 7.18
N MET A 321 -8.69 -9.37 6.31
CA MET A 321 -7.96 -10.63 6.49
C MET A 321 -6.44 -10.42 6.50
N LEU A 322 -5.93 -9.51 5.67
CA LEU A 322 -4.49 -9.23 5.57
C LEU A 322 -3.97 -8.29 6.65
N THR A 323 -4.74 -7.28 7.03
CA THR A 323 -4.28 -6.22 7.95
C THR A 323 -4.41 -6.61 9.43
N GLY A 324 -5.21 -7.62 9.73
CA GLY A 324 -5.38 -8.13 11.07
C GLY A 324 -6.38 -7.36 11.94
N LEU A 325 -6.65 -7.91 13.13
CA LEU A 325 -7.75 -7.48 13.98
C LEU A 325 -7.53 -6.07 14.58
N ASN A 326 -6.31 -5.74 15.02
CA ASN A 326 -6.00 -4.44 15.64
C ASN A 326 -6.28 -3.27 14.69
N VAL A 327 -5.82 -3.37 13.45
CA VAL A 327 -6.00 -2.34 12.42
C VAL A 327 -7.48 -2.17 12.07
N SER A 328 -8.18 -3.29 11.83
CA SER A 328 -9.60 -3.29 11.46
C SER A 328 -10.48 -2.72 12.57
N VAL A 329 -10.24 -3.13 13.83
CA VAL A 329 -10.97 -2.60 15.00
C VAL A 329 -10.64 -1.12 15.24
N SER A 330 -9.39 -0.70 15.04
CA SER A 330 -9.00 0.71 15.15
C SER A 330 -9.70 1.58 14.10
N PHE A 331 -9.80 1.10 12.88
CA PHE A 331 -10.50 1.81 11.80
C PHE A 331 -12.01 1.89 12.07
N PHE A 332 -12.62 0.79 12.45
CA PHE A 332 -14.05 0.76 12.83
C PHE A 332 -14.34 1.63 14.05
N GLY A 333 -13.51 1.54 15.11
CA GLY A 333 -13.62 2.39 16.29
C GLY A 333 -13.49 3.88 15.97
N GLY A 334 -12.60 4.23 15.06
CA GLY A 334 -12.48 5.59 14.50
C GLY A 334 -13.75 6.02 13.75
N SER A 335 -14.39 5.11 12.98
CA SER A 335 -15.67 5.39 12.31
C SER A 335 -16.80 5.63 13.31
N VAL A 336 -16.88 4.81 14.38
CA VAL A 336 -17.86 5.02 15.46
C VAL A 336 -17.62 6.36 16.15
N LEU A 337 -16.37 6.69 16.47
CA LEU A 337 -16.04 7.96 17.11
C LEU A 337 -16.42 9.16 16.23
N ALA A 338 -16.02 9.15 14.95
CA ALA A 338 -16.25 10.27 14.03
C ALA A 338 -17.73 10.41 13.64
N TRP A 339 -18.36 9.31 13.17
CA TRP A 339 -19.67 9.33 12.53
C TRP A 339 -20.82 8.86 13.43
N GLY A 340 -20.51 8.20 14.54
CA GLY A 340 -21.49 7.78 15.55
C GLY A 340 -21.60 8.71 16.75
N ILE A 341 -20.52 9.43 17.09
CA ILE A 341 -20.47 10.27 18.29
C ILE A 341 -20.25 11.74 17.94
N ILE A 342 -19.10 12.08 17.31
CA ILE A 342 -18.72 13.48 17.06
C ILE A 342 -19.65 14.12 16.03
N GLY A 343 -19.92 13.45 14.92
CA GLY A 343 -20.81 13.96 13.86
C GLY A 343 -22.19 14.35 14.39
N PRO A 344 -22.93 13.44 15.05
CA PRO A 344 -24.20 13.79 15.70
C PRO A 344 -24.10 14.92 16.72
N ALA A 345 -23.02 14.95 17.52
CA ALA A 345 -22.79 16.03 18.48
C ALA A 345 -22.58 17.38 17.81
N LEU A 346 -21.87 17.43 16.67
CA LEU A 346 -21.70 18.66 15.88
C LEU A 346 -23.02 19.20 15.33
N VAL A 347 -23.86 18.31 14.84
CA VAL A 347 -25.19 18.70 14.33
C VAL A 347 -26.10 19.15 15.45
N HIS A 348 -26.09 18.47 16.60
CA HIS A 348 -26.88 18.87 17.76
C HIS A 348 -26.49 20.25 18.32
N ASN A 349 -25.20 20.59 18.27
CA ASN A 349 -24.68 21.89 18.72
C ASN A 349 -24.64 22.96 17.60
N GLU A 350 -25.31 22.74 16.47
CA GLU A 350 -25.36 23.67 15.33
C GLU A 350 -23.99 24.06 14.76
N MET A 351 -22.98 23.21 14.96
CA MET A 351 -21.61 23.41 14.45
C MET A 351 -21.41 22.84 13.05
N ALA A 352 -22.34 21.97 12.61
CA ALA A 352 -22.36 21.38 11.27
C ALA A 352 -23.80 21.11 10.83
N PHE A 353 -24.05 21.12 9.52
CA PHE A 353 -25.39 21.08 8.94
C PHE A 353 -25.49 19.97 7.89
N GLY A 354 -26.63 19.25 7.88
CA GLY A 354 -26.99 18.28 6.88
C GLY A 354 -27.76 18.89 5.73
N LYS A 355 -27.84 18.18 4.60
CA LYS A 355 -28.64 18.53 3.44
C LYS A 355 -29.80 17.54 3.29
N LEU A 356 -31.03 18.03 3.21
CA LEU A 356 -32.19 17.20 2.92
C LEU A 356 -32.08 16.60 1.51
N SER A 357 -32.25 15.28 1.40
CA SER A 357 -32.15 14.55 0.13
C SER A 357 -33.46 14.63 -0.68
N ALA A 358 -34.60 14.64 0.00
CA ALA A 358 -35.91 14.68 -0.62
C ALA A 358 -36.84 15.65 0.12
N PRO A 359 -36.63 16.98 0.04
CA PRO A 359 -37.42 17.95 0.75
C PRO A 359 -38.89 17.91 0.29
N GLY A 360 -39.82 17.78 1.24
CA GLY A 360 -41.27 17.75 0.97
C GLY A 360 -41.85 16.38 0.60
N ASP A 361 -41.04 15.33 0.51
CA ASP A 361 -41.57 13.97 0.32
C ASP A 361 -42.16 13.45 1.65
N PRO A 362 -43.40 12.95 1.68
CA PRO A 362 -44.05 12.47 2.90
C PRO A 362 -43.42 11.21 3.49
N LYS A 363 -42.66 10.44 2.71
CA LYS A 363 -41.94 9.22 3.16
C LYS A 363 -40.46 9.48 3.46
N TRP A 364 -39.83 10.35 2.68
CA TRP A 364 -38.39 10.56 2.68
C TRP A 364 -37.97 11.96 3.10
N GLY A 365 -38.92 12.79 3.56
CA GLY A 365 -38.64 14.17 3.98
C GLY A 365 -37.63 14.31 5.13
N GLU A 366 -37.44 13.24 5.95
CA GLU A 366 -36.44 13.18 7.02
C GLU A 366 -35.10 12.57 6.56
N LEU A 367 -34.97 12.21 5.28
CA LEU A 367 -33.73 11.69 4.74
C LEU A 367 -32.72 12.84 4.57
N VAL A 368 -31.71 12.88 5.43
CA VAL A 368 -30.65 13.90 5.45
C VAL A 368 -29.32 13.26 5.09
N THR A 369 -28.57 13.89 4.20
CA THR A 369 -27.19 13.48 3.98
C THR A 369 -26.23 14.36 4.78
N PHE A 370 -25.32 13.73 5.54
CA PHE A 370 -24.24 14.35 6.27
C PHE A 370 -22.88 14.20 5.56
N TYR A 371 -22.86 13.48 4.43
CA TYR A 371 -21.66 13.22 3.64
C TYR A 371 -21.42 14.23 2.54
N SER A 372 -22.29 15.17 2.33
CA SER A 372 -22.12 16.21 1.33
C SER A 372 -20.77 16.86 1.51
N PHE A 373 -19.98 16.77 0.46
CA PHE A 373 -18.67 17.32 0.44
C PHE A 373 -18.49 18.12 -0.82
N THR A 374 -18.79 19.40 -0.76
CA THR A 374 -18.42 20.27 -1.86
C THR A 374 -18.06 21.64 -1.33
N GLY A 375 -17.05 22.27 -1.92
CA GLY A 375 -16.81 23.67 -1.71
C GLY A 375 -17.93 24.59 -2.18
N LYS A 376 -18.96 24.03 -2.86
CA LYS A 376 -20.16 24.75 -3.30
C LYS A 376 -21.32 24.69 -2.29
N SER A 377 -21.45 23.58 -1.54
CA SER A 377 -22.54 23.37 -0.59
C SER A 377 -22.10 23.32 0.88
N SER A 378 -20.82 23.44 1.15
CA SER A 378 -20.27 23.48 2.50
C SER A 378 -19.23 24.58 2.59
N THR A 379 -19.48 25.60 3.40
CA THR A 379 -18.62 26.75 3.63
C THR A 379 -17.97 26.69 5.01
N LYS A 380 -17.05 27.64 5.28
CA LYS A 380 -16.43 27.80 6.59
C LYS A 380 -17.45 28.13 7.68
N GLU A 381 -18.46 28.92 7.33
CA GLU A 381 -19.52 29.38 8.21
C GLU A 381 -20.62 28.34 8.45
N ALA A 382 -20.90 27.51 7.43
CA ALA A 382 -21.92 26.47 7.46
C ALA A 382 -21.34 25.13 6.93
N PRO A 383 -20.43 24.49 7.69
CA PRO A 383 -19.79 23.27 7.25
C PRO A 383 -20.73 22.08 7.32
N SER A 384 -20.60 21.12 6.38
CA SER A 384 -21.15 19.78 6.57
C SER A 384 -20.31 19.01 7.61
N PRO A 385 -20.86 17.98 8.27
CA PRO A 385 -20.07 17.11 9.15
C PRO A 385 -18.84 16.53 8.46
N ARG A 386 -18.93 16.13 7.17
CA ARG A 386 -17.81 15.65 6.38
C ARG A 386 -16.74 16.72 6.20
N TYR A 387 -17.11 17.96 5.89
CA TYR A 387 -16.15 19.06 5.73
C TYR A 387 -15.45 19.38 7.05
N TRP A 388 -16.21 19.36 8.16
CA TRP A 388 -15.66 19.62 9.49
C TRP A 388 -14.69 18.52 9.94
N LEU A 389 -15.09 17.24 9.84
CA LEU A 389 -14.31 16.07 10.28
C LEU A 389 -13.04 15.85 9.43
N LEU A 390 -13.05 16.29 8.18
CA LEU A 390 -11.91 16.15 7.28
C LEU A 390 -10.64 16.85 7.82
N TRP A 391 -10.78 18.03 8.43
CA TRP A 391 -9.65 18.80 8.97
C TRP A 391 -8.94 18.08 10.12
N PRO A 392 -9.63 17.65 11.19
CA PRO A 392 -9.02 16.84 12.24
C PRO A 392 -8.36 15.57 11.71
N GLY A 393 -9.05 14.85 10.81
CA GLY A 393 -8.52 13.62 10.23
C GLY A 393 -7.21 13.84 9.46
N VAL A 394 -7.18 14.80 8.55
CA VAL A 394 -6.00 15.11 7.73
C VAL A 394 -4.84 15.61 8.58
N LEU A 395 -5.09 16.56 9.49
CA LEU A 395 -4.02 17.12 10.34
C LEU A 395 -3.47 16.08 11.32
N ALA A 396 -4.32 15.22 11.88
CA ALA A 396 -3.87 14.12 12.71
C ALA A 396 -3.05 13.10 11.90
N MET A 397 -3.47 12.70 10.70
CA MET A 397 -2.67 11.81 9.85
C MET A 397 -1.28 12.39 9.54
N ILE A 398 -1.20 13.69 9.26
CA ILE A 398 0.07 14.37 9.02
C ILE A 398 0.95 14.32 10.27
N ALA A 399 0.42 14.76 11.42
CA ALA A 399 1.16 14.80 12.68
C ALA A 399 1.64 13.42 13.13
N ILE A 400 0.78 12.40 13.02
CA ILE A 400 1.12 11.01 13.31
C ILE A 400 2.24 10.50 12.40
N SER A 401 2.13 10.73 11.08
CA SER A 401 3.15 10.32 10.12
C SER A 401 4.50 10.97 10.39
N PHE A 402 4.52 12.27 10.71
CA PHE A 402 5.75 12.95 11.11
C PHE A 402 6.30 12.45 12.44
N THR A 403 5.43 12.16 13.40
CA THR A 403 5.85 11.61 14.70
C THR A 403 6.48 10.24 14.52
N GLU A 404 5.86 9.33 13.75
CA GLU A 404 6.41 8.01 13.43
C GLU A 404 7.77 8.12 12.73
N LEU A 405 7.91 9.05 11.79
CA LEU A 405 9.18 9.32 11.13
C LEU A 405 10.25 9.83 12.10
N LEU A 406 9.89 10.79 12.96
CA LEU A 406 10.81 11.35 13.97
C LEU A 406 11.22 10.33 15.03
N LEU A 407 10.34 9.39 15.42
CA LEU A 407 10.69 8.32 16.35
C LEU A 407 11.78 7.38 15.79
N GLN A 408 11.90 7.33 14.45
CA GLN A 408 12.96 6.56 13.77
C GLN A 408 14.23 7.38 13.51
N TRP A 409 14.41 8.57 14.13
CA TRP A 409 15.49 9.49 13.85
C TRP A 409 16.90 8.86 13.99
N LYS A 410 17.10 7.91 14.92
CA LYS A 410 18.37 7.21 15.08
C LYS A 410 18.74 6.39 13.85
N ILE A 411 17.76 5.64 13.32
CA ILE A 411 17.91 4.84 12.11
C ILE A 411 18.17 5.75 10.90
N ILE A 412 17.42 6.84 10.80
CA ILE A 412 17.58 7.86 9.76
C ILE A 412 18.98 8.47 9.82
N TRP A 413 19.48 8.82 11.02
CA TRP A 413 20.79 9.40 11.22
C TRP A 413 21.91 8.43 10.83
N ILE A 414 21.83 7.16 11.23
CA ILE A 414 22.78 6.11 10.83
C ILE A 414 22.77 5.96 9.31
N GLY A 415 21.58 5.95 8.67
CA GLY A 415 21.44 5.93 7.22
C GLY A 415 22.17 7.09 6.54
N PHE A 416 22.02 8.32 7.02
CA PHE A 416 22.74 9.49 6.48
C PHE A 416 24.24 9.39 6.70
N GLN A 417 24.70 8.90 7.85
CA GLN A 417 26.13 8.66 8.07
C GLN A 417 26.68 7.62 7.09
N ALA A 418 25.93 6.55 6.82
CA ALA A 418 26.32 5.52 5.86
C ALA A 418 26.38 6.05 4.43
N VAL A 419 25.41 6.91 4.01
CA VAL A 419 25.47 7.64 2.74
C VAL A 419 26.70 8.54 2.68
N GLY A 420 26.99 9.29 3.74
CA GLY A 420 28.18 10.14 3.83
C GLY A 420 29.47 9.34 3.67
N ARG A 421 29.55 8.16 4.28
CA ARG A 421 30.66 7.21 4.10
C ARG A 421 30.78 6.73 2.66
N GLY A 422 29.66 6.35 2.02
CA GLY A 422 29.62 5.89 0.63
C GLY A 422 30.03 6.97 -0.37
N VAL A 423 29.49 8.18 -0.21
CA VAL A 423 29.88 9.34 -1.05
C VAL A 423 31.34 9.70 -0.84
N GLY A 424 31.83 9.72 0.41
CA GLY A 424 33.23 9.96 0.73
C GLY A 424 34.18 8.92 0.10
N LYS A 425 33.79 7.64 0.12
CA LYS A 425 34.54 6.58 -0.58
C LYS A 425 34.56 6.80 -2.09
N GLY A 426 33.41 7.10 -2.72
CA GLY A 426 33.32 7.39 -4.13
C GLY A 426 34.19 8.60 -4.54
N LEU A 427 34.20 9.67 -3.75
CA LEU A 427 35.08 10.84 -3.96
C LEU A 427 36.55 10.49 -3.82
N ALA A 428 36.92 9.65 -2.84
CA ALA A 428 38.29 9.18 -2.66
C ALA A 428 38.78 8.33 -3.85
N ASP A 429 37.90 7.47 -4.37
CA ASP A 429 38.19 6.62 -5.55
C ASP A 429 38.30 7.46 -6.82
N MET A 430 37.44 8.47 -7.01
CA MET A 430 37.54 9.42 -8.13
C MET A 430 38.81 10.28 -8.03
N ALA A 431 39.16 10.76 -6.84
CA ALA A 431 40.39 11.52 -6.62
C ALA A 431 41.65 10.67 -6.94
N LYS A 432 41.61 9.37 -6.61
CA LYS A 432 42.68 8.42 -6.94
C LYS A 432 42.82 8.23 -8.46
N LEU A 433 41.70 8.14 -9.18
CA LEU A 433 41.68 8.12 -10.65
C LEU A 433 42.27 9.41 -11.26
N ALA A 434 42.08 10.56 -10.58
CA ALA A 434 42.65 11.85 -10.95
C ALA A 434 44.10 12.06 -10.42
N GLY A 435 44.75 11.00 -9.93
CA GLY A 435 46.14 11.05 -9.42
C GLY A 435 46.34 11.67 -8.05
N LYS A 436 45.26 11.96 -7.30
CA LYS A 436 45.30 12.51 -5.91
C LYS A 436 44.85 11.47 -4.91
N ASP A 437 45.72 11.03 -4.02
CA ASP A 437 45.34 10.11 -2.93
C ASP A 437 44.86 10.89 -1.69
N LEU A 438 43.55 10.79 -1.41
CA LEU A 438 42.91 11.33 -0.21
C LEU A 438 42.84 10.29 0.90
N ALA A 439 44.00 9.84 1.38
CA ALA A 439 44.15 8.77 2.39
C ALA A 439 43.30 9.04 3.67
N TRP A 440 43.22 10.31 4.13
CA TRP A 440 42.42 10.71 5.28
C TRP A 440 40.91 10.46 5.09
N LEU A 441 40.42 10.66 3.86
CA LEU A 441 39.01 10.44 3.54
C LEU A 441 38.72 8.94 3.47
N ARG A 442 39.65 8.15 2.92
CA ARG A 442 39.55 6.69 2.85
C ARG A 442 39.56 6.05 4.24
N GLY A 443 40.38 6.55 5.16
CA GLY A 443 40.38 6.06 6.55
C GLY A 443 39.10 6.34 7.32
N LYS A 444 38.44 7.52 7.09
CA LYS A 444 37.15 7.87 7.71
C LYS A 444 35.93 7.16 7.06
N THR A 445 36.10 6.68 5.83
CA THR A 445 35.02 6.02 5.08
C THR A 445 35.15 4.50 5.05
N ALA A 446 36.19 3.93 5.72
CA ALA A 446 36.34 2.50 5.87
C ALA A 446 35.13 1.91 6.62
N GLN A 447 34.47 0.93 6.02
CA GLN A 447 33.39 0.21 6.67
C GLN A 447 33.95 -0.92 7.54
N PRO A 448 33.33 -1.21 8.71
CA PRO A 448 33.65 -2.41 9.46
C PRO A 448 33.36 -3.64 8.58
N GLN A 449 34.34 -4.50 8.35
CA GLN A 449 34.18 -5.69 7.50
C GLN A 449 33.25 -6.76 8.09
N THR A 450 32.92 -6.66 9.38
CA THR A 450 32.18 -7.67 10.15
C THR A 450 30.68 -7.70 9.87
N ASP A 451 30.08 -6.63 9.30
CA ASP A 451 28.61 -6.50 9.15
C ASP A 451 28.11 -6.53 7.71
N LEU A 452 28.99 -6.81 6.75
CA LEU A 452 28.62 -6.89 5.34
C LEU A 452 27.85 -8.19 5.05
N VAL A 453 26.74 -8.04 4.32
CA VAL A 453 26.00 -9.19 3.78
C VAL A 453 26.72 -9.65 2.50
N GLU A 454 26.93 -10.95 2.34
CA GLU A 454 27.54 -11.51 1.14
C GLU A 454 26.54 -11.40 -0.04
N ASP A 455 26.96 -10.76 -1.12
CA ASP A 455 26.11 -10.63 -2.32
C ASP A 455 26.26 -11.88 -3.19
N PRO A 456 25.18 -12.65 -3.42
CA PRO A 456 25.23 -13.85 -4.24
C PRO A 456 25.41 -13.56 -5.74
N ALA A 457 25.21 -12.31 -6.17
CA ALA A 457 25.30 -11.92 -7.57
C ALA A 457 26.74 -11.60 -7.99
N SER A 458 27.19 -12.18 -9.10
CA SER A 458 28.49 -11.90 -9.70
C SER A 458 28.61 -10.46 -10.23
N GLU A 459 29.81 -9.98 -10.51
CA GLU A 459 30.04 -8.62 -11.05
C GLU A 459 29.35 -8.38 -12.39
N ASP A 460 29.22 -9.42 -13.22
CA ASP A 460 28.53 -9.32 -14.52
C ASP A 460 27.02 -9.30 -14.41
N GLU A 461 26.48 -9.80 -13.32
CA GLU A 461 25.05 -9.76 -13.00
C GLU A 461 24.61 -8.45 -12.33
N GLN A 462 25.56 -7.59 -11.96
CA GLN A 462 25.28 -6.30 -11.33
C GLN A 462 24.88 -5.24 -12.38
N VAL A 463 24.01 -4.32 -11.97
CA VAL A 463 23.71 -3.11 -12.75
C VAL A 463 24.89 -2.16 -12.70
N LYS A 464 25.56 -1.95 -13.84
CA LYS A 464 26.77 -1.12 -13.95
C LYS A 464 26.42 0.37 -13.89
N MET A 465 27.32 1.19 -13.34
CA MET A 465 27.08 2.62 -13.12
C MET A 465 26.73 3.38 -14.42
N TRP A 466 27.34 3.03 -15.56
CA TRP A 466 27.03 3.63 -16.85
C TRP A 466 25.61 3.36 -17.36
N MET A 467 24.88 2.37 -16.82
CA MET A 467 23.50 2.03 -17.19
C MET A 467 22.47 2.92 -16.47
N TRP A 468 22.68 3.22 -15.20
CA TRP A 468 21.70 3.96 -14.41
C TRP A 468 22.02 5.45 -14.22
N LEU A 469 23.30 5.84 -14.14
CA LEU A 469 23.68 7.23 -13.85
C LEU A 469 23.28 8.21 -14.97
N PRO A 470 23.51 7.90 -16.27
CA PRO A 470 23.01 8.76 -17.34
C PRO A 470 21.48 8.85 -17.35
N GLY A 471 20.79 7.75 -17.02
CA GLY A 471 19.34 7.74 -16.89
C GLY A 471 18.83 8.65 -15.75
N LEU A 472 19.51 8.64 -14.59
CA LEU A 472 19.19 9.53 -13.48
C LEU A 472 19.39 11.00 -13.85
N ILE A 473 20.53 11.35 -14.44
CA ILE A 473 20.80 12.72 -14.89
C ILE A 473 19.78 13.14 -15.97
N GLY A 474 19.52 12.27 -16.94
CA GLY A 474 18.52 12.51 -17.97
C GLY A 474 17.10 12.68 -17.40
N SER A 475 16.72 11.91 -16.39
CA SER A 475 15.40 12.07 -15.73
C SER A 475 15.29 13.39 -14.97
N ILE A 476 16.34 13.85 -14.28
CA ILE A 476 16.36 15.16 -13.60
C ILE A 476 16.21 16.30 -14.60
N ILE A 477 16.96 16.27 -15.70
CA ILE A 477 16.84 17.25 -16.78
C ILE A 477 15.41 17.23 -17.36
N SER A 478 14.90 16.04 -17.66
CA SER A 478 13.54 15.87 -18.20
C SER A 478 12.45 16.37 -17.23
N ILE A 479 12.62 16.17 -15.92
CA ILE A 479 11.71 16.73 -14.90
C ILE A 479 11.70 18.27 -15.00
N CYS A 480 12.86 18.92 -15.03
CA CYS A 480 12.94 20.37 -15.13
C CYS A 480 12.31 20.89 -16.42
N VAL A 481 12.50 20.20 -17.54
CA VAL A 481 11.89 20.55 -18.83
C VAL A 481 10.37 20.36 -18.81
N VAL A 482 9.88 19.20 -18.38
CA VAL A 482 8.45 18.88 -18.34
C VAL A 482 7.71 19.82 -17.38
N LEU A 483 8.24 20.03 -16.18
CA LEU A 483 7.60 20.92 -15.21
C LEU A 483 7.67 22.39 -15.67
N GLY A 484 8.78 22.82 -16.29
CA GLY A 484 8.93 24.17 -16.81
C GLY A 484 8.04 24.46 -18.01
N VAL A 485 8.06 23.60 -19.04
CA VAL A 485 7.35 23.86 -20.30
C VAL A 485 5.85 23.57 -20.21
N GLN A 486 5.46 22.51 -19.50
CA GLN A 486 4.05 22.08 -19.47
C GLN A 486 3.25 22.66 -18.29
N TYR A 487 3.92 23.04 -17.21
CA TYR A 487 3.27 23.45 -15.97
C TYR A 487 3.73 24.80 -15.44
N ASP A 488 4.55 25.52 -16.22
CA ASP A 488 5.08 26.87 -15.90
C ASP A 488 5.86 26.92 -14.58
N MET A 489 6.51 25.79 -14.19
CA MET A 489 7.25 25.71 -12.94
C MET A 489 8.67 26.26 -13.12
N PRO A 490 9.10 27.27 -12.34
CA PRO A 490 10.47 27.77 -12.40
C PRO A 490 11.51 26.68 -12.11
N VAL A 491 12.65 26.72 -12.79
CA VAL A 491 13.72 25.71 -12.67
C VAL A 491 14.16 25.54 -11.22
N GLY A 492 14.27 26.61 -10.44
CA GLY A 492 14.62 26.54 -9.01
C GLY A 492 13.63 25.73 -8.19
N MET A 493 12.31 25.89 -8.45
CA MET A 493 11.26 25.11 -7.79
C MET A 493 11.25 23.66 -8.26
N SER A 494 11.54 23.42 -9.55
CA SER A 494 11.70 22.07 -10.08
C SER A 494 12.87 21.32 -9.42
N LEU A 495 14.02 21.98 -9.26
CA LEU A 495 15.19 21.43 -8.57
C LEU A 495 14.91 21.19 -7.08
N LEU A 496 14.20 22.11 -6.42
CA LEU A 496 13.74 21.89 -5.03
C LEU A 496 12.83 20.66 -4.94
N SER A 497 11.89 20.50 -5.87
CA SER A 497 11.00 19.33 -5.93
C SER A 497 11.77 18.02 -6.16
N VAL A 498 12.78 18.03 -7.03
CA VAL A 498 13.69 16.87 -7.25
C VAL A 498 14.48 16.55 -5.98
N PHE A 499 15.01 17.56 -5.30
CA PHE A 499 15.73 17.37 -4.03
C PHE A 499 14.82 16.76 -2.95
N LEU A 500 13.59 17.26 -2.81
CA LEU A 500 12.62 16.70 -1.87
C LEU A 500 12.23 15.26 -2.27
N ALA A 501 12.03 15.00 -3.55
CA ALA A 501 11.75 13.65 -4.04
C ALA A 501 12.91 12.69 -3.73
N PHE A 502 14.15 13.10 -3.95
CA PHE A 502 15.34 12.34 -3.59
C PHE A 502 15.41 12.03 -2.09
N PHE A 503 15.26 13.08 -1.26
CA PHE A 503 15.33 12.97 0.20
C PHE A 503 14.25 12.05 0.76
N PHE A 504 13.00 12.25 0.35
CA PHE A 504 11.88 11.45 0.85
C PHE A 504 11.85 10.03 0.26
N SER A 505 12.37 9.82 -0.96
CA SER A 505 12.52 8.47 -1.51
C SER A 505 13.53 7.64 -0.71
N PHE A 506 14.65 8.26 -0.32
CA PHE A 506 15.63 7.60 0.54
C PHE A 506 15.03 7.20 1.88
N LEU A 507 14.31 8.11 2.54
CA LEU A 507 13.63 7.84 3.81
C LEU A 507 12.54 6.76 3.65
N ALA A 508 11.80 6.80 2.56
CA ALA A 508 10.73 5.84 2.30
C ALA A 508 11.27 4.41 2.16
N VAL A 509 12.35 4.22 1.44
CA VAL A 509 13.02 2.91 1.29
C VAL A 509 13.53 2.40 2.64
N GLN A 510 14.16 3.27 3.43
CA GLN A 510 14.67 2.91 4.75
C GLN A 510 13.53 2.51 5.71
N CYS A 511 12.45 3.29 5.77
CA CYS A 511 11.28 2.98 6.60
C CYS A 511 10.62 1.67 6.17
N SER A 512 10.45 1.47 4.86
CA SER A 512 9.88 0.24 4.31
C SER A 512 10.73 -0.99 4.63
N GLY A 513 12.05 -0.85 4.61
CA GLY A 513 12.97 -1.94 4.98
C GLY A 513 12.82 -2.42 6.42
N VAL A 514 12.51 -1.51 7.35
CA VAL A 514 12.34 -1.83 8.78
C VAL A 514 10.91 -2.23 9.12
N THR A 515 9.93 -1.48 8.61
CA THR A 515 8.53 -1.55 9.08
C THR A 515 7.56 -2.07 8.04
N ASP A 516 8.01 -2.27 6.80
CA ASP A 516 7.19 -2.56 5.61
C ASP A 516 6.21 -1.44 5.22
N ILE A 517 6.17 -0.36 5.98
CA ILE A 517 5.30 0.78 5.70
C ILE A 517 6.08 1.81 4.90
N THR A 518 5.62 2.08 3.67
CA THR A 518 6.16 3.16 2.85
C THR A 518 5.44 4.45 3.24
N PRO A 519 6.13 5.47 3.82
CA PRO A 519 5.50 6.68 4.32
C PRO A 519 5.19 7.68 3.19
N LEU A 520 4.47 7.24 2.13
CA LEU A 520 4.14 8.07 0.96
C LEU A 520 3.35 9.33 1.32
N THR A 521 2.41 9.21 2.26
CA THR A 521 1.61 10.33 2.73
C THR A 521 2.48 11.37 3.42
N ALA A 522 3.40 10.95 4.32
CA ALA A 522 4.32 11.86 5.01
C ALA A 522 5.26 12.56 4.02
N ALA A 523 5.86 11.81 3.10
CA ALA A 523 6.76 12.34 2.07
C ALA A 523 6.09 13.40 1.20
N SER A 524 4.89 13.08 0.70
CA SER A 524 4.12 13.99 -0.16
C SER A 524 3.67 15.24 0.57
N LYS A 525 3.14 15.10 1.80
CA LYS A 525 2.64 16.23 2.59
C LYS A 525 3.78 17.12 3.07
N ALA A 526 4.93 16.54 3.44
CA ALA A 526 6.12 17.31 3.75
C ALA A 526 6.58 18.14 2.54
N SER A 527 6.64 17.52 1.36
CA SER A 527 6.97 18.25 0.13
C SER A 527 5.97 19.38 -0.16
N GLN A 528 4.66 19.10 0.00
CA GLN A 528 3.61 20.12 -0.17
C GLN A 528 3.79 21.30 0.81
N ILE A 529 4.07 21.04 2.09
CA ILE A 529 4.25 22.09 3.09
C ILE A 529 5.51 22.92 2.80
N ILE A 530 6.63 22.29 2.42
CA ILE A 530 7.89 22.97 2.11
C ILE A 530 7.71 23.85 0.86
N LEU A 531 7.11 23.32 -0.21
CA LEU A 531 6.85 24.05 -1.44
C LEU A 531 5.84 25.18 -1.23
N GLY A 532 4.79 24.94 -0.42
CA GLY A 532 3.85 25.98 -0.03
C GLY A 532 4.51 27.10 0.75
N GLY A 533 5.44 26.78 1.67
CA GLY A 533 6.26 27.79 2.36
C GLY A 533 7.15 28.59 1.41
N ALA A 534 7.75 27.91 0.41
CA ALA A 534 8.61 28.56 -0.59
C ALA A 534 7.83 29.46 -1.57
N THR A 535 6.52 29.23 -1.75
CA THR A 535 5.63 30.04 -2.60
C THR A 535 4.81 31.06 -1.81
N LYS A 536 5.04 31.19 -0.50
CA LYS A 536 4.42 32.21 0.33
C LYS A 536 5.09 33.57 0.05
N GLY A 537 4.46 34.42 -0.78
CA GLY A 537 4.96 35.76 -1.08
C GLY A 537 4.02 36.47 -2.05
N GLU A 538 4.05 37.79 -2.07
CA GLU A 538 3.17 38.65 -2.89
C GLU A 538 3.29 38.43 -4.41
N HIS A 539 4.33 37.75 -4.84
CA HIS A 539 4.62 37.51 -6.26
C HIS A 539 4.00 36.24 -6.84
N TRP A 540 3.34 35.42 -6.02
CA TRP A 540 2.76 34.15 -6.46
C TRP A 540 1.24 34.21 -6.51
N GLN A 541 0.67 33.92 -7.68
CA GLN A 541 -0.76 33.71 -7.79
C GLN A 541 -1.14 32.38 -7.09
N THR A 542 -2.24 32.38 -6.35
CA THR A 542 -2.68 31.21 -5.55
C THR A 542 -2.80 29.96 -6.38
N ASP A 543 -3.41 30.04 -7.57
CA ASP A 543 -3.59 28.89 -8.47
C ASP A 543 -2.25 28.31 -8.94
N HIS A 544 -1.28 29.18 -9.24
CA HIS A 544 0.05 28.78 -9.63
C HIS A 544 0.79 28.12 -8.46
N ALA A 545 0.72 28.70 -7.26
CA ALA A 545 1.31 28.13 -6.06
C ALA A 545 0.70 26.76 -5.72
N GLN A 546 -0.63 26.59 -5.84
CA GLN A 546 -1.32 25.32 -5.64
C GLN A 546 -0.90 24.26 -6.66
N ARG A 547 -0.76 24.64 -7.93
CA ARG A 547 -0.26 23.77 -8.98
C ARG A 547 1.14 23.25 -8.67
N LEU A 548 2.09 24.14 -8.35
CA LEU A 548 3.46 23.77 -7.99
C LEU A 548 3.51 22.87 -6.76
N ASN A 549 2.70 23.17 -5.76
CA ASN A 549 2.58 22.40 -4.53
C ASN A 549 2.15 20.94 -4.80
N LEU A 550 1.07 20.76 -5.57
CA LEU A 550 0.56 19.43 -5.92
C LEU A 550 1.52 18.64 -6.82
N LEU A 551 2.15 19.28 -7.81
CA LEU A 551 3.10 18.64 -8.71
C LEU A 551 4.37 18.20 -7.98
N GLY A 552 4.92 19.04 -7.12
CA GLY A 552 6.09 18.67 -6.32
C GLY A 552 5.80 17.55 -5.31
N GLY A 553 4.61 17.59 -4.68
CA GLY A 553 4.13 16.50 -3.85
C GLY A 553 3.95 15.19 -4.65
N ALA A 554 3.41 15.27 -5.88
CA ALA A 554 3.27 14.13 -6.77
C ALA A 554 4.63 13.53 -7.17
N LEU A 555 5.61 14.37 -7.48
CA LEU A 555 6.96 13.92 -7.81
C LEU A 555 7.61 13.17 -6.62
N ALA A 556 7.49 13.70 -5.40
CA ALA A 556 7.98 13.05 -4.21
C ALA A 556 7.28 11.70 -3.94
N ASN A 557 5.97 11.62 -4.21
CA ASN A 557 5.20 10.39 -4.08
C ASN A 557 5.64 9.33 -5.10
N MET A 558 5.73 9.69 -6.38
CA MET A 558 6.15 8.77 -7.45
C MET A 558 7.58 8.27 -7.21
N GLY A 559 8.50 9.17 -6.86
CA GLY A 559 9.88 8.82 -6.55
C GLY A 559 9.99 7.85 -5.38
N ALA A 560 9.30 8.14 -4.28
CA ALA A 560 9.31 7.30 -3.08
C ALA A 560 8.66 5.92 -3.34
N ASN A 561 7.53 5.88 -4.05
CA ASN A 561 6.85 4.63 -4.38
C ASN A 561 7.74 3.74 -5.26
N GLN A 562 8.21 4.28 -6.38
CA GLN A 562 9.03 3.53 -7.35
C GLN A 562 10.37 3.07 -6.75
N ALA A 563 11.00 3.91 -5.91
CA ALA A 563 12.25 3.53 -5.24
C ALA A 563 12.03 2.40 -4.23
N THR A 564 10.93 2.43 -3.50
CA THR A 564 10.59 1.38 -2.55
C THR A 564 10.26 0.08 -3.27
N ASP A 565 9.42 0.12 -4.30
CA ASP A 565 9.02 -1.06 -5.08
C ASP A 565 10.25 -1.76 -5.67
N LEU A 566 11.15 -1.04 -6.34
CA LEU A 566 12.38 -1.61 -6.90
C LEU A 566 13.30 -2.20 -5.82
N THR A 567 13.43 -1.54 -4.66
CA THR A 567 14.30 -2.05 -3.59
C THR A 567 13.71 -3.30 -2.94
N GLN A 568 12.39 -3.38 -2.78
CA GLN A 568 11.70 -4.60 -2.33
C GLN A 568 11.88 -5.74 -3.34
N ASP A 569 11.76 -5.48 -4.62
CA ASP A 569 11.99 -6.46 -5.68
C ASP A 569 13.44 -6.97 -5.67
N PHE A 570 14.41 -6.10 -5.50
CA PHE A 570 15.81 -6.48 -5.32
C PHE A 570 16.03 -7.32 -4.05
N ARG A 571 15.28 -7.07 -2.98
CA ARG A 571 15.35 -7.89 -1.77
C ARG A 571 14.80 -9.29 -2.02
N THR A 572 13.66 -9.41 -2.71
CA THR A 572 13.10 -10.70 -3.14
C THR A 572 14.10 -11.44 -4.02
N GLY A 573 14.70 -10.76 -4.99
CA GLY A 573 15.71 -11.34 -5.87
C GLY A 573 17.01 -11.73 -5.16
N PHE A 574 17.43 -10.97 -4.17
CA PHE A 574 18.57 -11.32 -3.32
C PHE A 574 18.35 -12.67 -2.63
N LEU A 575 17.20 -12.87 -2.00
CA LEU A 575 16.86 -14.12 -1.31
C LEU A 575 16.74 -15.31 -2.28
N LEU A 576 16.19 -15.08 -3.47
CA LEU A 576 16.01 -16.09 -4.52
C LEU A 576 17.21 -16.21 -5.48
N ARG A 577 18.30 -15.49 -5.23
CA ARG A 577 19.52 -15.47 -6.08
C ARG A 577 19.21 -15.11 -7.55
N THR A 578 18.21 -14.26 -7.78
CA THR A 578 17.88 -13.77 -9.12
C THR A 578 18.86 -12.67 -9.54
N PRO A 579 19.44 -12.71 -10.76
CA PRO A 579 20.39 -11.70 -11.21
C PRO A 579 19.81 -10.27 -11.20
N PRO A 580 20.43 -9.31 -10.47
CA PRO A 580 19.90 -7.95 -10.34
C PRO A 580 19.74 -7.20 -11.66
N LEU A 581 20.62 -7.42 -12.62
CA LEU A 581 20.53 -6.82 -13.94
C LEU A 581 19.25 -7.23 -14.67
N GLN A 582 18.89 -8.50 -14.56
CA GLN A 582 17.69 -9.02 -15.22
C GLN A 582 16.41 -8.47 -14.59
N GLN A 583 16.35 -8.39 -13.25
CA GLN A 583 15.25 -7.74 -12.55
C GLN A 583 15.14 -6.25 -12.93
N TRP A 584 16.26 -5.55 -12.98
CA TRP A 584 16.31 -4.13 -13.35
C TRP A 584 15.75 -3.87 -14.76
N LEU A 585 16.11 -4.71 -15.74
CA LEU A 585 15.58 -4.61 -17.10
C LEU A 585 14.06 -4.80 -17.13
N VAL A 586 13.58 -5.79 -16.42
CA VAL A 586 12.14 -6.11 -16.36
C VAL A 586 11.37 -5.03 -15.61
N GLN A 587 11.94 -4.49 -14.53
CA GLN A 587 11.36 -3.34 -13.80
C GLN A 587 11.24 -2.11 -14.70
N GLY A 588 12.28 -1.80 -15.48
CA GLY A 588 12.26 -0.69 -16.43
C GLY A 588 11.17 -0.85 -17.49
N LEU A 589 10.98 -2.07 -18.02
CA LEU A 589 9.91 -2.37 -18.96
C LEU A 589 8.52 -2.30 -18.32
N GLY A 590 8.36 -2.82 -17.11
CA GLY A 590 7.09 -2.73 -16.36
C GLY A 590 6.74 -1.27 -16.05
N THR A 591 7.71 -0.46 -15.65
CA THR A 591 7.54 0.99 -15.46
C THR A 591 7.09 1.68 -16.74
N PHE A 592 7.67 1.32 -17.90
CA PHE A 592 7.24 1.83 -19.20
C PHE A 592 5.75 1.54 -19.47
N VAL A 593 5.31 0.33 -19.18
CA VAL A 593 3.88 -0.01 -19.33
C VAL A 593 3.02 0.79 -18.36
N ALA A 594 3.41 0.92 -17.09
CA ALA A 594 2.66 1.65 -16.07
C ALA A 594 2.46 3.14 -16.42
N ILE A 595 3.45 3.77 -17.07
CA ILE A 595 3.42 5.18 -17.51
C ILE A 595 2.25 5.48 -18.44
N PHE A 596 1.86 4.54 -19.29
CA PHE A 596 0.70 4.70 -20.18
C PHE A 596 -0.57 4.13 -19.58
N LEU A 597 -0.46 3.03 -18.87
CA LEU A 597 -1.59 2.30 -18.31
C LEU A 597 -2.33 3.09 -17.23
N ALA A 598 -1.61 3.63 -16.24
CA ALA A 598 -2.24 4.32 -15.13
C ALA A 598 -3.01 5.59 -15.58
N PRO A 599 -2.47 6.47 -16.46
CA PRO A 599 -3.24 7.56 -17.05
C PRO A 599 -4.45 7.10 -17.90
N ALA A 600 -4.30 5.99 -18.64
CA ALA A 600 -5.38 5.48 -19.48
C ALA A 600 -6.57 4.98 -18.64
N ILE A 601 -6.28 4.21 -17.58
CA ILE A 601 -7.30 3.73 -16.64
C ILE A 601 -7.91 4.91 -15.88
N PHE A 602 -7.09 5.89 -15.47
CA PHE A 602 -7.57 7.11 -14.82
C PHE A 602 -8.57 7.86 -15.74
N ASN A 603 -8.21 8.06 -17.00
CA ASN A 603 -9.11 8.69 -17.98
C ASN A 603 -10.41 7.90 -18.18
N LEU A 604 -10.34 6.56 -18.19
CA LEU A 604 -11.50 5.68 -18.21
C LEU A 604 -12.45 5.95 -17.04
N PHE A 605 -11.90 5.98 -15.80
CA PHE A 605 -12.71 6.23 -14.60
C PHE A 605 -13.28 7.64 -14.54
N MET A 606 -12.53 8.66 -14.96
CA MET A 606 -13.02 10.04 -14.97
C MET A 606 -14.06 10.28 -16.05
N THR A 607 -14.03 9.51 -17.14
CA THR A 607 -15.08 9.52 -18.18
C THR A 607 -16.34 8.81 -17.68
N ALA A 608 -16.20 7.68 -16.97
CA ALA A 608 -17.31 6.94 -16.40
C ALA A 608 -17.97 7.68 -15.21
N TYR A 609 -17.16 8.33 -14.38
CA TYR A 609 -17.58 8.97 -13.13
C TYR A 609 -17.00 10.39 -13.00
N PRO A 610 -17.50 11.35 -13.82
CA PRO A 610 -17.01 12.73 -13.80
C PRO A 610 -17.27 13.44 -12.47
N CYS A 611 -18.19 12.93 -11.65
CA CYS A 611 -18.51 13.42 -10.32
C CYS A 611 -17.28 13.52 -9.39
N VAL A 612 -16.26 12.67 -9.60
CA VAL A 612 -15.02 12.70 -8.81
C VAL A 612 -14.27 14.01 -8.96
N ILE A 613 -14.14 14.51 -10.19
CA ILE A 613 -13.43 15.77 -10.49
C ILE A 613 -14.34 16.99 -10.40
N LEU A 614 -15.65 16.84 -10.68
CA LEU A 614 -16.63 17.92 -10.58
C LEU A 614 -17.12 18.15 -9.14
N MET A 615 -16.75 17.28 -8.20
CA MET A 615 -17.16 17.33 -6.80
C MET A 615 -18.69 17.37 -6.63
N GLU A 616 -19.40 16.49 -7.30
CA GLU A 616 -20.85 16.36 -7.15
C GLU A 616 -21.20 15.66 -5.83
N ASP A 617 -22.35 16.02 -5.24
CA ASP A 617 -22.79 15.46 -3.96
C ASP A 617 -23.08 13.95 -4.02
N LYS A 618 -23.62 13.49 -5.17
CA LYS A 618 -23.85 12.07 -5.43
C LYS A 618 -22.74 11.53 -6.32
N CYS A 619 -21.86 10.74 -5.75
CA CYS A 619 -20.75 10.13 -6.47
C CYS A 619 -20.46 8.73 -5.93
N ALA A 620 -20.22 7.79 -6.84
CA ALA A 620 -19.85 6.41 -6.49
C ALA A 620 -18.48 6.31 -5.76
N PHE A 621 -17.68 7.38 -5.81
CA PHE A 621 -16.35 7.44 -5.21
C PHE A 621 -16.25 8.61 -4.23
N SER A 622 -15.82 8.33 -3.01
CA SER A 622 -15.60 9.36 -1.97
C SER A 622 -14.28 10.10 -2.12
N ALA A 623 -13.31 9.52 -2.81
CA ALA A 623 -11.99 10.06 -3.09
C ALA A 623 -11.30 10.76 -1.89
N PRO A 624 -11.12 10.08 -0.74
CA PRO A 624 -10.64 10.71 0.49
C PRO A 624 -9.19 11.20 0.37
N SER A 625 -8.35 10.47 -0.33
CA SER A 625 -6.96 10.86 -0.58
C SER A 625 -6.90 12.15 -1.41
N VAL A 626 -7.77 12.28 -2.42
CA VAL A 626 -7.89 13.49 -3.26
C VAL A 626 -8.23 14.70 -2.39
N SER A 627 -9.24 14.55 -1.53
CA SER A 627 -9.68 15.58 -0.61
C SER A 627 -8.56 16.02 0.34
N ALA A 628 -7.80 15.06 0.88
CA ALA A 628 -6.67 15.33 1.75
C ALA A 628 -5.54 16.11 1.02
N TRP A 629 -5.21 15.73 -0.22
CA TRP A 629 -4.19 16.42 -1.01
C TRP A 629 -4.61 17.86 -1.37
N ARG A 630 -5.85 18.03 -1.82
CA ARG A 630 -6.42 19.32 -2.14
C ARG A 630 -6.39 20.27 -0.95
N ILE A 631 -6.82 19.79 0.23
CA ILE A 631 -6.86 20.61 1.45
C ILE A 631 -5.47 21.05 1.89
N VAL A 632 -4.48 20.17 1.83
CA VAL A 632 -3.09 20.53 2.17
C VAL A 632 -2.54 21.55 1.19
N ALA A 633 -2.84 21.44 -0.10
CA ALA A 633 -2.43 22.44 -1.09
C ALA A 633 -3.05 23.81 -0.78
N ILE A 634 -4.35 23.88 -0.50
CA ILE A 634 -5.05 25.11 -0.11
C ILE A 634 -4.45 25.67 1.19
N ALA A 635 -4.32 24.85 2.24
CA ALA A 635 -3.82 25.30 3.54
C ALA A 635 -2.37 25.82 3.49
N ALA A 636 -1.55 25.25 2.60
CA ALA A 636 -0.15 25.67 2.45
C ALA A 636 0.04 26.95 1.63
N THR A 637 -0.91 27.29 0.75
CA THR A 637 -0.74 28.36 -0.25
C THR A 637 -1.74 29.51 -0.13
N ASP A 638 -2.94 29.26 0.43
CA ASP A 638 -3.96 30.29 0.58
C ASP A 638 -3.62 31.21 1.78
N PRO A 639 -3.71 32.53 1.61
CA PRO A 639 -3.53 33.46 2.73
C PRO A 639 -4.64 33.34 3.79
N THR A 640 -5.84 32.92 3.41
CA THR A 640 -6.97 32.72 4.32
C THR A 640 -7.26 31.24 4.49
N LEU A 641 -7.04 30.70 5.70
CA LEU A 641 -7.33 29.29 5.98
C LEU A 641 -8.85 29.05 5.97
N PRO A 642 -9.36 28.19 5.07
CA PRO A 642 -10.78 27.88 4.99
C PRO A 642 -11.21 26.83 6.03
N ILE A 643 -10.67 26.92 7.24
CA ILE A 643 -10.93 25.98 8.33
C ILE A 643 -11.97 26.58 9.28
N PRO A 644 -13.09 25.90 9.57
CA PRO A 644 -13.95 26.30 10.69
C PRO A 644 -13.16 26.34 11.99
N THR A 645 -13.31 27.42 12.76
CA THR A 645 -12.47 27.64 13.97
C THR A 645 -12.55 26.46 14.95
N SER A 646 -13.75 25.92 15.16
CA SER A 646 -13.96 24.74 16.02
C SER A 646 -13.26 23.50 15.50
N ALA A 647 -13.29 23.27 14.18
CA ALA A 647 -12.58 22.15 13.54
C ALA A 647 -11.07 22.31 13.69
N GLY A 648 -10.54 23.53 13.54
CA GLY A 648 -9.11 23.83 13.70
C GLY A 648 -8.60 23.55 15.11
N ILE A 649 -9.33 24.01 16.12
CA ILE A 649 -8.98 23.74 17.54
C ILE A 649 -8.99 22.22 17.81
N PHE A 650 -10.06 21.56 17.44
CA PHE A 650 -10.16 20.10 17.62
C PHE A 650 -9.07 19.35 16.86
N ALA A 651 -8.72 19.80 15.64
CA ALA A 651 -7.66 19.20 14.83
C ALA A 651 -6.30 19.25 15.52
N ILE A 652 -5.95 20.39 16.17
CA ILE A 652 -4.71 20.52 16.93
C ILE A 652 -4.69 19.56 18.13
N ILE A 653 -5.80 19.49 18.87
CA ILE A 653 -5.92 18.59 20.03
C ILE A 653 -5.82 17.12 19.58
N PHE A 654 -6.52 16.76 18.51
CA PHE A 654 -6.52 15.39 17.99
C PHE A 654 -5.17 14.98 17.41
N ALA A 655 -4.50 15.88 16.70
CA ALA A 655 -3.14 15.67 16.19
C ALA A 655 -2.13 15.49 17.34
N ALA A 656 -2.18 16.32 18.37
CA ALA A 656 -1.34 16.18 19.56
C ALA A 656 -1.61 14.85 20.31
N PHE A 657 -2.88 14.48 20.46
CA PHE A 657 -3.28 13.21 21.06
C PHE A 657 -2.77 12.01 20.26
N GLY A 658 -2.94 12.02 18.91
CA GLY A 658 -2.45 10.96 18.03
C GLY A 658 -0.92 10.81 18.10
N SER A 659 -0.19 11.93 18.08
CA SER A 659 1.27 11.94 18.24
C SER A 659 1.69 11.40 19.61
N PHE A 660 1.00 11.80 20.68
CA PHE A 660 1.25 11.30 22.03
C PHE A 660 1.04 9.77 22.14
N MET A 661 -0.03 9.26 21.54
CA MET A 661 -0.29 7.82 21.49
C MET A 661 0.82 7.07 20.73
N CYS A 662 1.36 7.60 19.63
CA CYS A 662 2.49 7.01 18.93
C CYS A 662 3.76 6.98 19.81
N ILE A 663 4.02 8.05 20.55
CA ILE A 663 5.14 8.12 21.51
C ILE A 663 4.96 7.09 22.62
N LEU A 664 3.76 6.95 23.20
CA LEU A 664 3.45 5.91 24.19
C LEU A 664 3.72 4.51 23.66
N ARG A 665 3.26 4.22 22.44
CA ARG A 665 3.48 2.92 21.77
C ARG A 665 4.96 2.62 21.62
N HIS A 666 5.78 3.63 21.32
CA HIS A 666 7.21 3.45 21.03
C HIS A 666 8.05 3.31 22.31
N TYR A 667 7.79 4.11 23.36
CA TYR A 667 8.66 4.19 24.55
C TYR A 667 8.09 3.50 25.79
N VAL A 668 6.77 3.44 25.95
CA VAL A 668 6.14 2.96 27.18
C VAL A 668 5.69 1.51 27.08
N TRP A 669 5.11 1.13 25.92
CA TRP A 669 4.65 -0.24 25.70
C TRP A 669 5.79 -1.17 25.25
N VAL A 670 6.84 -1.31 26.10
CA VAL A 670 8.04 -2.11 25.84
C VAL A 670 8.30 -3.01 27.04
N GLY A 671 8.91 -4.17 26.84
CA GLY A 671 9.26 -5.12 27.88
C GLY A 671 8.04 -5.72 28.58
N LYS A 672 7.87 -5.50 29.88
CA LYS A 672 6.75 -6.07 30.66
C LYS A 672 5.35 -5.60 30.18
N LEU A 673 5.26 -4.46 29.51
CA LEU A 673 4.03 -3.86 29.00
C LEU A 673 3.82 -4.11 27.50
N GLU A 674 4.60 -4.95 26.88
CA GLU A 674 4.54 -5.25 25.44
C GLU A 674 3.17 -5.84 25.02
N TRP A 675 2.54 -6.63 25.89
CA TRP A 675 1.20 -7.15 25.65
C TRP A 675 0.15 -6.04 25.41
N VAL A 676 0.32 -4.86 26.02
CA VAL A 676 -0.57 -3.70 25.79
C VAL A 676 -0.46 -3.17 24.38
N ARG A 677 0.72 -3.30 23.76
CA ARG A 677 0.99 -2.87 22.39
C ARG A 677 0.08 -3.56 21.38
N THR A 678 -0.29 -4.82 21.61
CA THR A 678 -1.21 -5.58 20.76
C THR A 678 -2.62 -4.98 20.74
N TYR A 679 -3.06 -4.40 21.89
CA TYR A 679 -4.38 -3.78 22.02
C TYR A 679 -4.36 -2.27 21.80
N HIS A 680 -3.17 -1.67 21.62
CA HIS A 680 -3.03 -0.24 21.39
C HIS A 680 -3.65 0.15 20.06
N PRO A 681 -4.56 1.15 20.00
CA PRO A 681 -5.22 1.51 18.74
C PRO A 681 -4.25 2.09 17.73
N ASN A 682 -4.41 1.71 16.47
CA ASN A 682 -3.67 2.30 15.37
C ASN A 682 -4.23 3.70 15.07
N MET A 683 -3.56 4.74 15.56
CA MET A 683 -4.04 6.11 15.45
C MET A 683 -4.12 6.62 14.01
N MET A 684 -3.30 6.09 13.10
CA MET A 684 -3.40 6.41 11.67
C MET A 684 -4.74 5.92 11.09
N CYS A 685 -5.17 4.71 11.45
CA CYS A 685 -6.45 4.16 11.01
C CYS A 685 -7.64 4.89 11.65
N VAL A 686 -7.51 5.31 12.91
CA VAL A 686 -8.51 6.15 13.58
C VAL A 686 -8.63 7.49 12.84
N ALA A 687 -7.53 8.17 12.55
CA ALA A 687 -7.54 9.45 11.82
C ALA A 687 -8.08 9.31 10.38
N LEU A 688 -7.78 8.20 9.70
CA LEU A 688 -8.32 7.91 8.38
C LEU A 688 -9.85 7.77 8.39
N ALA A 689 -10.42 7.19 9.45
CA ALA A 689 -11.86 7.03 9.60
C ALA A 689 -12.61 8.38 9.71
N PHE A 690 -11.95 9.43 10.18
CA PHE A 690 -12.51 10.80 10.16
C PHE A 690 -12.63 11.37 8.75
N VAL A 691 -11.74 10.99 7.86
CA VAL A 691 -11.73 11.44 6.46
C VAL A 691 -12.72 10.65 5.60
N LEU A 692 -12.97 9.38 5.98
CA LEU A 692 -13.84 8.46 5.27
C LEU A 692 -15.25 8.43 5.88
N PRO A 693 -16.27 8.97 5.17
CA PRO A 693 -17.64 8.94 5.67
C PRO A 693 -18.31 7.56 5.58
N GLN A 694 -17.68 6.62 4.87
CA GLN A 694 -18.22 5.28 4.63
C GLN A 694 -17.91 4.34 5.81
N THR A 695 -18.79 4.31 6.80
CA THR A 695 -18.67 3.48 8.02
C THR A 695 -18.65 1.97 7.71
N TYR A 696 -19.34 1.57 6.64
CA TYR A 696 -19.45 0.18 6.20
C TYR A 696 -18.11 -0.44 5.75
N TYR A 697 -17.11 0.34 5.36
CA TYR A 697 -15.77 -0.20 5.11
C TYR A 697 -15.11 -0.71 6.38
N GLY A 698 -15.26 0.02 7.49
CA GLY A 698 -14.79 -0.43 8.79
C GLY A 698 -15.45 -1.74 9.23
N THR A 699 -16.77 -1.84 9.03
CA THR A 699 -17.52 -3.07 9.33
C THR A 699 -17.06 -4.26 8.50
N ALA A 700 -16.87 -4.08 7.18
CA ALA A 700 -16.39 -5.14 6.29
C ALA A 700 -14.97 -5.60 6.66
N MET A 701 -14.06 -4.67 7.01
CA MET A 701 -12.72 -5.03 7.47
C MET A 701 -12.74 -5.82 8.78
N VAL A 702 -13.60 -5.45 9.73
CA VAL A 702 -13.75 -6.21 11.00
C VAL A 702 -14.28 -7.62 10.72
N ILE A 703 -15.26 -7.77 9.82
CA ILE A 703 -15.77 -9.10 9.43
C ILE A 703 -14.62 -9.95 8.86
N GLY A 704 -13.84 -9.39 7.94
CA GLY A 704 -12.70 -10.08 7.32
C GLY A 704 -11.63 -10.48 8.34
N SER A 705 -11.22 -9.56 9.20
CA SER A 705 -10.19 -9.83 10.22
C SER A 705 -10.65 -10.79 11.31
N ALA A 706 -11.93 -10.73 11.72
CA ALA A 706 -12.50 -11.69 12.66
C ALA A 706 -12.58 -13.10 12.05
N ALA A 707 -13.00 -13.21 10.78
CA ALA A 707 -13.00 -14.48 10.07
C ALA A 707 -11.59 -15.07 9.97
N ALA A 708 -10.59 -14.28 9.62
CA ALA A 708 -9.19 -14.67 9.57
C ALA A 708 -8.66 -15.14 10.94
N TYR A 709 -8.95 -14.38 12.00
CA TYR A 709 -8.56 -14.72 13.37
C TYR A 709 -9.17 -16.04 13.85
N ILE A 710 -10.48 -16.24 13.61
CA ILE A 710 -11.17 -17.49 13.96
C ILE A 710 -10.60 -18.64 13.16
N TRP A 711 -10.31 -18.46 11.89
CA TRP A 711 -9.73 -19.46 11.00
C TRP A 711 -8.33 -19.89 11.48
N GLU A 712 -7.46 -18.92 11.77
CA GLU A 712 -6.13 -19.14 12.33
C GLU A 712 -6.18 -19.95 13.63
N LYS A 713 -7.09 -19.59 14.56
CA LYS A 713 -7.28 -20.29 15.83
C LYS A 713 -7.77 -21.74 15.67
N LYS A 714 -8.66 -22.00 14.69
CA LYS A 714 -9.22 -23.32 14.46
C LYS A 714 -8.29 -24.22 13.66
N ASN A 715 -7.59 -23.70 12.67
CA ASN A 715 -6.71 -24.48 11.79
C ASN A 715 -5.60 -23.58 11.21
N ALA A 716 -4.54 -23.40 11.98
CA ALA A 716 -3.40 -22.55 11.62
C ALA A 716 -2.74 -22.98 10.30
N LYS A 717 -2.54 -24.31 10.09
CA LYS A 717 -1.93 -24.82 8.85
C LYS A 717 -2.76 -24.48 7.60
N HIS A 718 -4.08 -24.61 7.69
CA HIS A 718 -4.98 -24.27 6.58
C HIS A 718 -5.04 -22.77 6.33
N TYR A 719 -5.04 -21.98 7.40
CA TYR A 719 -4.98 -20.52 7.34
C TYR A 719 -3.71 -20.04 6.61
N GLU A 720 -2.55 -20.55 6.98
CA GLU A 720 -1.25 -20.20 6.40
C GLU A 720 -1.20 -20.50 4.89
N VAL A 721 -1.77 -21.60 4.44
CA VAL A 721 -1.81 -21.96 3.03
C VAL A 721 -2.76 -21.06 2.22
N PHE A 722 -3.96 -20.77 2.73
CA PHE A 722 -5.04 -20.22 1.91
C PHE A 722 -5.37 -18.75 2.15
N CYS A 723 -5.10 -18.19 3.34
CA CYS A 723 -5.57 -16.86 3.71
C CYS A 723 -5.15 -15.78 2.72
N TYR A 724 -3.87 -15.74 2.37
CA TYR A 724 -3.33 -14.79 1.41
C TYR A 724 -3.93 -14.94 0.00
N ALA A 725 -4.06 -16.16 -0.47
CA ALA A 725 -4.61 -16.44 -1.80
C ALA A 725 -6.09 -16.01 -1.89
N VAL A 726 -6.88 -16.31 -0.86
CA VAL A 726 -8.28 -15.90 -0.78
C VAL A 726 -8.40 -14.39 -0.72
N ALA A 727 -7.67 -13.74 0.18
CA ALA A 727 -7.71 -12.29 0.35
C ALA A 727 -7.28 -11.54 -0.95
N ALA A 728 -6.20 -11.98 -1.58
CA ALA A 728 -5.73 -11.41 -2.84
C ALA A 728 -6.76 -11.60 -3.97
N GLY A 729 -7.40 -12.76 -4.04
CA GLY A 729 -8.48 -13.03 -4.99
C GLY A 729 -9.70 -12.14 -4.78
N LEU A 730 -10.14 -11.94 -3.53
CA LEU A 730 -11.25 -11.05 -3.18
C LEU A 730 -10.97 -9.60 -3.58
N ILE A 731 -9.77 -9.09 -3.27
CA ILE A 731 -9.35 -7.72 -3.59
C ILE A 731 -9.29 -7.51 -5.11
N ALA A 732 -8.56 -8.38 -5.81
CA ALA A 732 -8.38 -8.26 -7.25
C ALA A 732 -9.71 -8.46 -8.01
N GLY A 733 -10.55 -9.41 -7.58
CA GLY A 733 -11.84 -9.69 -8.22
C GLY A 733 -12.80 -8.50 -8.15
N GLU A 734 -12.96 -7.87 -6.98
CA GLU A 734 -13.78 -6.65 -6.86
C GLU A 734 -13.18 -5.49 -7.66
N GLY A 735 -11.86 -5.29 -7.60
CA GLY A 735 -11.19 -4.22 -8.32
C GLY A 735 -11.43 -4.31 -9.84
N ILE A 736 -11.22 -5.48 -10.44
CA ILE A 736 -11.46 -5.71 -11.86
C ILE A 736 -12.97 -5.66 -12.20
N GLY A 737 -13.84 -6.16 -11.33
CA GLY A 737 -15.28 -5.99 -11.46
C GLY A 737 -15.68 -4.52 -11.50
N GLY A 738 -15.02 -3.68 -10.70
CA GLY A 738 -15.20 -2.22 -10.72
C GLY A 738 -14.75 -1.56 -12.02
N VAL A 739 -13.65 -2.05 -12.62
CA VAL A 739 -13.21 -1.58 -13.95
C VAL A 739 -14.22 -1.96 -15.03
N LEU A 740 -14.72 -3.20 -15.00
CA LEU A 740 -15.78 -3.62 -15.93
C LEU A 740 -17.05 -2.76 -15.75
N ASN A 741 -17.43 -2.45 -14.51
CA ASN A 741 -18.56 -1.57 -14.23
C ASN A 741 -18.35 -0.17 -14.82
N ALA A 742 -17.13 0.39 -14.78
CA ALA A 742 -16.81 1.66 -15.43
C ALA A 742 -16.97 1.58 -16.96
N ILE A 743 -16.56 0.47 -17.58
CA ILE A 743 -16.78 0.23 -19.02
C ILE A 743 -18.28 0.14 -19.33
N LEU A 744 -19.04 -0.61 -18.53
CA LEU A 744 -20.49 -0.73 -18.69
C LEU A 744 -21.22 0.61 -18.49
N GLN A 745 -20.70 1.47 -17.60
CA GLN A 745 -21.19 2.84 -17.39
C GLN A 745 -21.03 3.69 -18.66
N ILE A 746 -19.85 3.66 -19.28
CA ILE A 746 -19.58 4.37 -20.53
C ILE A 746 -20.42 3.83 -21.68
N ALA A 747 -20.65 2.51 -21.70
CA ALA A 747 -21.48 1.86 -22.70
C ALA A 747 -22.99 2.11 -22.54
N GLY A 748 -23.41 2.76 -21.43
CA GLY A 748 -24.82 3.04 -21.14
C GLY A 748 -25.65 1.81 -20.75
N VAL A 749 -24.98 0.73 -20.26
CA VAL A 749 -25.65 -0.52 -19.86
C VAL A 749 -25.41 -0.87 -18.39
N SER A 750 -24.98 0.10 -17.60
CA SER A 750 -24.72 -0.09 -16.16
C SER A 750 -25.98 -0.13 -15.31
N GLY A 751 -25.78 -0.38 -14.01
CA GLY A 751 -26.84 -0.34 -13.00
C GLY A 751 -27.54 1.03 -12.87
N ASP A 752 -26.88 2.14 -13.19
CA ASP A 752 -27.48 3.47 -13.19
C ASP A 752 -28.61 3.60 -14.24
N TYR A 753 -28.52 2.83 -15.33
CA TYR A 753 -29.55 2.84 -16.41
C TYR A 753 -30.56 1.71 -16.26
N TYR A 754 -30.14 0.52 -15.85
CA TYR A 754 -30.95 -0.70 -15.81
C TYR A 754 -31.08 -1.32 -14.43
N GLY A 755 -30.52 -0.69 -13.41
CA GLY A 755 -30.57 -1.18 -12.04
C GLY A 755 -31.92 -0.93 -11.36
N SER A 756 -32.17 -1.68 -10.30
CA SER A 756 -33.33 -1.57 -9.45
C SER A 756 -32.97 -0.84 -8.16
N GLY A 757 -33.74 0.20 -7.80
CA GLY A 757 -33.64 0.89 -6.49
C GLY A 757 -34.38 0.18 -5.34
N VAL A 758 -34.70 -1.11 -5.49
CA VAL A 758 -35.36 -1.90 -4.44
C VAL A 758 -34.44 -1.99 -3.23
N ALA A 759 -35.00 -1.74 -2.06
CA ALA A 759 -34.29 -1.72 -0.77
C ALA A 759 -33.26 -0.58 -0.59
N CYS A 760 -33.28 0.42 -1.49
CA CYS A 760 -32.43 1.61 -1.39
C CYS A 760 -33.17 2.79 -0.73
N PRO A 761 -32.48 3.65 0.08
CA PRO A 761 -33.06 4.86 0.64
C PRO A 761 -33.52 5.83 -0.45
N GLY A 762 -34.77 6.28 -0.40
CA GLY A 762 -35.32 7.16 -1.44
C GLY A 762 -35.39 6.56 -2.85
N GLY A 763 -35.22 5.24 -2.99
CA GLY A 763 -35.22 4.53 -4.26
C GLY A 763 -33.91 4.63 -5.06
N ALA A 764 -32.84 5.14 -4.47
CA ALA A 764 -31.51 5.26 -5.08
C ALA A 764 -30.40 4.93 -4.07
N CYS A 765 -29.52 3.99 -4.39
CA CYS A 765 -28.32 3.67 -3.64
C CYS A 765 -27.06 4.32 -4.25
#